data_427a05b6960479f07b49abd1179b4d9a
#
_entry.id   427a05b6960479f07b49abd1179b4d9a
#
_cell.length_a   1.000
_cell.length_b   1.000
_cell.length_c   1.000
_cell.angle_alpha   90.00
_cell.angle_beta   90.00
_cell.angle_gamma   90.00
#
_symmetry.space_group_name_H-M   'P 1'
#
loop_
_entity.id
_entity.type
_entity.pdbx_description
1 polymer ?
#
loop_
_entity_poly.entity_id
_entity_poly.type
_entity_poly.pdbx_seq_one_letter_code
_entity_poly.pdbx_strand_id
1 'polypeptide(L)'
;MTLGVIYDQEQISIIDLVQGVFRQIEAEIGQGLKLTEKFVINKKSDTEDIFCQITETGVSAILDLTHSGFKKHLATISTPIPYFHVDVTIQTLAEPIDMYVKSRSGYDTIYIVQNEEELDGMLYHMIHKSKLRVLVIDGLDDSKLRRVSKVRPVPSHYSLIASTKNLINWFEMIKDAKLFKIPNKWHFLFTDFEYDKFKYHEAYPEISRLMIDKSVCCKHLNVSSGRCDCPNGFSLSESHLKNFVKSIIPVLQKNNHIDVKYDCAQLSLNNSSEATTSAVISSIYETVISGNPLLFVDAVNGMTLRFSYDMQVFSGWEQMEHMKVATISNAVLRVDTKTGIKPTKRYFRVGIVEAAPWSYMVRDRKGKLVLDDEGQPVWDGYCIEFARKLAERMDYDFEWVVPKTGKFGKKFADGQWDGLIGDLYYGETDVVVAPLKMTAQREEVIDFVTPFYEQTGILIMMRNPVVETSLFKFMTVLRLEVWLSIIAALVATSIMLWLLDTYSPYSSRNNKKAYPFPCREFTLKESFWFTLTSFTPQGGGEAPKSLSARTLVAVYWLFVVLMLATFTANLAAFLTVERMKTPVQSLDQLARQSRINYTVVEGSDIHQFFINMKFAEDTLYRMWKEITLNSSSDDLQYRVWEYPIKEQYGNILLAINDSMPVKDAEEGYRKVNEAVNADFAFIHDAAEIKYQIARNCNFTQVGEIFAEQPYALAIQQGSHLHDEFSKSIIELQHERFFELLTAKYWNNSLKGYCPNSDESEGITLESLGGVFIATLFGLGLAMITLVGEVIYHKRRAQKRPPVLQVKPMDDDAIVGLSTPPTISAKIHPSPPTYAETVKRDTAKGKGKKGKVTLGGDTFMPANRKQTNLNTLFRAGGNVDMLE
;
A
#
# COMPACT_ATOMS: atom_id res chain seq x y z
N MET A 1 69.49 -5.61 25.86
CA MET A 1 68.39 -4.71 25.56
C MET A 1 67.10 -5.53 25.55
N THR A 2 66.14 -5.19 26.40
CA THR A 2 64.92 -5.95 26.56
C THR A 2 63.77 -5.10 26.00
N LEU A 3 62.94 -5.66 25.14
CA LEU A 3 61.71 -5.07 24.67
C LEU A 3 60.54 -5.77 25.32
N GLY A 4 59.63 -5.00 25.91
CA GLY A 4 58.37 -5.54 26.41
C GLY A 4 57.37 -5.64 25.28
N VAL A 5 56.77 -6.78 25.02
CA VAL A 5 55.77 -6.98 23.95
C VAL A 5 54.43 -7.32 24.56
N ILE A 6 53.44 -6.52 24.27
CA ILE A 6 52.04 -6.74 24.68
C ILE A 6 51.26 -7.20 23.45
N TYR A 7 50.45 -8.25 23.59
CA TYR A 7 49.61 -8.81 22.55
C TYR A 7 48.29 -9.36 23.13
N ASP A 8 47.29 -9.49 22.33
CA ASP A 8 46.00 -10.05 22.72
C ASP A 8 46.08 -11.58 22.83
N GLN A 9 45.36 -12.20 23.77
CA GLN A 9 45.42 -13.64 24.07
C GLN A 9 45.16 -14.53 22.83
N GLU A 10 44.39 -14.03 21.87
CA GLU A 10 44.00 -14.76 20.66
C GLU A 10 45.05 -14.64 19.52
N GLN A 11 46.09 -13.79 19.69
CA GLN A 11 47.11 -13.50 18.67
C GLN A 11 48.37 -14.37 18.85
N ILE A 12 48.24 -15.66 18.88
CA ILE A 12 49.40 -16.59 19.13
C ILE A 12 50.45 -16.48 18.02
N SER A 13 50.07 -16.26 16.77
CA SER A 13 50.99 -16.11 15.66
C SER A 13 51.94 -14.92 15.79
N ILE A 14 51.58 -13.90 16.57
CA ILE A 14 52.44 -12.73 16.83
C ILE A 14 53.70 -13.10 17.58
N ILE A 15 53.67 -14.09 18.47
CA ILE A 15 54.84 -14.54 19.22
C ILE A 15 55.89 -15.09 18.23
N ASP A 16 55.48 -15.97 17.32
CA ASP A 16 56.34 -16.52 16.29
C ASP A 16 56.92 -15.46 15.36
N LEU A 17 56.08 -14.47 15.01
CA LEU A 17 56.48 -13.31 14.19
C LEU A 17 57.59 -12.51 14.88
N VAL A 18 57.39 -12.11 16.16
CA VAL A 18 58.34 -11.32 16.96
C VAL A 18 59.65 -12.07 17.14
N GLN A 19 59.60 -13.34 17.53
CA GLN A 19 60.79 -14.19 17.69
C GLN A 19 61.54 -14.39 16.40
N GLY A 20 60.85 -14.60 15.30
CA GLY A 20 61.45 -14.69 13.96
C GLY A 20 62.16 -13.40 13.60
N VAL A 21 61.51 -12.23 13.76
CA VAL A 21 62.11 -10.91 13.50
C VAL A 21 63.30 -10.62 14.38
N PHE A 22 63.27 -10.93 15.69
CA PHE A 22 64.35 -10.72 16.62
C PHE A 22 65.56 -11.56 16.26
N ARG A 23 65.42 -12.82 15.94
CA ARG A 23 66.52 -13.72 15.48
C ARG A 23 67.17 -13.17 14.20
N GLN A 24 66.37 -12.65 13.28
CA GLN A 24 66.91 -12.05 12.04
C GLN A 24 67.69 -10.77 12.32
N ILE A 25 67.24 -9.91 13.22
CA ILE A 25 67.94 -8.69 13.62
C ILE A 25 69.23 -9.01 14.35
N GLU A 26 69.24 -9.94 15.29
CA GLU A 26 70.45 -10.43 15.98
C GLU A 26 71.52 -10.97 14.97
N ALA A 27 71.06 -11.74 13.99
CA ALA A 27 71.96 -12.27 12.94
C ALA A 27 72.58 -11.14 12.07
N GLU A 28 71.85 -10.06 11.83
CA GLU A 28 72.32 -8.92 10.98
C GLU A 28 73.23 -7.93 11.75
N ILE A 29 73.03 -7.72 13.07
CA ILE A 29 73.78 -6.74 13.85
C ILE A 29 75.12 -7.35 14.38
N GLY A 30 75.22 -8.67 14.44
CA GLY A 30 76.45 -9.37 14.86
C GLY A 30 76.69 -9.41 16.35
N GLN A 31 77.87 -9.97 16.80
CA GLN A 31 78.20 -10.21 18.21
C GLN A 31 78.31 -8.94 19.04
N GLY A 32 77.26 -8.57 19.79
CA GLY A 32 77.29 -7.44 20.75
C GLY A 32 75.98 -7.02 21.34
N LEU A 33 74.90 -7.32 20.72
CA LEU A 33 73.56 -6.93 21.19
C LEU A 33 72.66 -8.16 21.28
N LYS A 34 72.33 -8.55 22.49
CA LYS A 34 71.33 -9.58 22.72
C LYS A 34 69.96 -8.92 22.87
N LEU A 35 69.07 -9.17 21.97
CA LEU A 35 67.69 -8.75 22.08
C LEU A 35 66.93 -9.78 22.92
N THR A 36 66.26 -9.29 23.96
CA THR A 36 65.43 -10.15 24.85
C THR A 36 64.01 -9.63 24.78
N GLU A 37 63.09 -10.51 24.50
CA GLU A 37 61.63 -10.21 24.51
C GLU A 37 60.99 -10.65 25.83
N LYS A 38 59.97 -9.86 26.26
CA LYS A 38 59.05 -10.27 27.31
C LYS A 38 57.62 -10.18 26.75
N PHE A 39 57.00 -11.32 26.69
CA PHE A 39 55.63 -11.43 26.26
C PHE A 39 54.67 -11.29 27.43
N VAL A 40 53.67 -10.44 27.26
CA VAL A 40 52.60 -10.25 28.25
C VAL A 40 51.25 -10.30 27.53
N ILE A 41 50.39 -11.21 27.96
CA ILE A 41 49.08 -11.41 27.44
C ILE A 41 48.15 -10.35 28.02
N ASN A 42 47.43 -9.65 27.17
CA ASN A 42 46.40 -8.73 27.57
C ASN A 42 45.17 -9.49 28.11
N LYS A 43 44.98 -9.48 29.43
CA LYS A 43 43.77 -9.99 30.09
C LYS A 43 42.89 -8.79 30.42
N LYS A 44 41.65 -8.82 30.02
CA LYS A 44 40.67 -7.71 30.13
C LYS A 44 40.47 -7.10 31.55
N SER A 45 41.01 -7.71 32.61
CA SER A 45 40.71 -7.30 33.97
C SER A 45 41.81 -6.51 34.70
N ASP A 46 43.09 -6.58 34.28
CA ASP A 46 44.19 -6.02 35.10
C ASP A 46 45.25 -5.33 34.22
N THR A 47 44.85 -4.21 33.57
CA THR A 47 45.74 -3.48 32.65
C THR A 47 46.90 -2.81 33.38
N GLU A 48 46.71 -2.36 34.64
CA GLU A 48 47.77 -1.74 35.46
C GLU A 48 48.79 -2.78 35.92
N ASP A 49 48.34 -3.96 36.33
CA ASP A 49 49.21 -5.07 36.76
C ASP A 49 50.12 -5.58 35.64
N ILE A 50 49.59 -5.68 34.43
CA ILE A 50 50.36 -6.08 33.24
C ILE A 50 51.47 -5.07 32.94
N PHE A 51 51.13 -3.79 32.95
CA PHE A 51 52.10 -2.73 32.75
C PHE A 51 53.18 -2.72 33.82
N CYS A 52 52.81 -2.90 35.09
CA CYS A 52 53.72 -2.98 36.21
C CYS A 52 54.65 -4.17 36.12
N GLN A 53 54.18 -5.34 35.77
CA GLN A 53 55.02 -6.53 35.55
C GLN A 53 56.10 -6.31 34.48
N ILE A 54 55.78 -5.60 33.40
CA ILE A 54 56.74 -5.26 32.36
C ILE A 54 57.77 -4.27 32.87
N THR A 55 57.35 -3.21 33.56
CA THR A 55 58.21 -2.11 33.96
C THR A 55 59.14 -2.43 35.11
N GLU A 56 58.68 -3.22 36.12
CA GLU A 56 59.50 -3.67 37.28
C GLU A 56 60.67 -4.60 36.88
N THR A 57 60.53 -5.37 35.80
CA THR A 57 61.56 -6.25 35.30
C THR A 57 62.65 -5.55 34.52
N GLY A 58 62.46 -4.27 34.10
CA GLY A 58 63.39 -3.49 33.31
C GLY A 58 63.25 -3.74 31.81
N VAL A 59 62.79 -2.71 31.06
CA VAL A 59 62.63 -2.78 29.60
C VAL A 59 63.12 -1.48 28.97
N SER A 60 63.63 -1.55 27.76
CA SER A 60 64.11 -0.36 27.02
C SER A 60 62.99 0.34 26.28
N ALA A 61 61.98 -0.39 25.82
CA ALA A 61 60.77 0.18 25.20
C ALA A 61 59.66 -0.89 25.30
N ILE A 62 58.42 -0.41 25.18
CA ILE A 62 57.22 -1.25 25.12
C ILE A 62 56.67 -1.20 23.70
N LEU A 63 56.52 -2.42 23.13
CA LEU A 63 55.83 -2.64 21.86
C LEU A 63 54.44 -3.20 22.14
N ASP A 64 53.44 -2.42 21.83
CA ASP A 64 52.07 -2.84 21.92
C ASP A 64 51.57 -3.26 20.52
N LEU A 65 51.28 -4.53 20.38
CA LEU A 65 50.81 -5.16 19.14
C LEU A 65 49.31 -5.52 19.24
N THR A 66 48.61 -5.05 20.26
CA THR A 66 47.18 -5.29 20.43
C THR A 66 46.35 -4.55 19.41
N HIS A 67 45.16 -5.05 19.12
CA HIS A 67 44.23 -4.39 18.15
C HIS A 67 43.78 -3.00 18.57
N SER A 68 43.59 -2.79 19.85
CA SER A 68 43.03 -1.53 20.39
C SER A 68 44.03 -0.45 20.77
N GLY A 69 45.28 -0.86 21.02
CA GLY A 69 46.28 -0.03 21.66
C GLY A 69 46.00 0.16 23.19
N PHE A 70 46.93 -0.20 24.02
CA PHE A 70 46.82 -0.20 25.46
C PHE A 70 46.83 1.20 26.07
N LYS A 71 47.33 2.19 25.34
CA LYS A 71 47.52 3.59 25.76
C LYS A 71 46.25 4.32 26.21
N LYS A 72 45.09 3.95 25.67
CA LYS A 72 43.79 4.57 26.09
C LYS A 72 43.48 4.27 27.57
N HIS A 73 43.97 3.13 28.09
CA HIS A 73 43.80 2.74 29.48
C HIS A 73 44.93 3.29 30.38
N LEU A 74 46.05 3.66 29.77
CA LEU A 74 47.23 4.23 30.45
C LEU A 74 47.27 5.76 30.38
N ALA A 75 46.24 6.44 29.90
CA ALA A 75 46.22 7.92 29.77
C ALA A 75 46.42 8.69 31.09
N THR A 76 46.25 8.01 32.21
CA THR A 76 46.46 8.53 33.53
C THR A 76 47.87 8.25 34.10
N ILE A 77 48.68 7.42 33.43
CA ILE A 77 49.99 6.99 33.92
C ILE A 77 51.10 7.64 33.09
N SER A 78 51.78 8.62 33.60
CA SER A 78 52.97 9.19 32.99
C SER A 78 54.17 8.21 33.15
N THR A 79 54.57 7.57 32.08
CA THR A 79 55.63 6.56 32.11
C THR A 79 56.94 7.05 31.53
N PRO A 80 58.07 6.79 32.17
CA PRO A 80 59.36 7.17 31.66
C PRO A 80 59.89 6.22 30.56
N ILE A 81 59.10 5.21 30.15
CA ILE A 81 59.48 4.22 29.17
C ILE A 81 58.78 4.52 27.84
N PRO A 82 59.49 4.53 26.70
CA PRO A 82 58.91 4.72 25.39
C PRO A 82 57.93 3.60 25.07
N TYR A 83 56.68 4.03 24.74
CA TYR A 83 55.60 3.11 24.39
C TYR A 83 55.20 3.32 22.93
N PHE A 84 55.21 2.25 22.14
CA PHE A 84 54.87 2.31 20.72
C PHE A 84 53.75 1.29 20.42
N HIS A 85 52.63 1.79 20.01
CA HIS A 85 51.57 0.97 19.43
C HIS A 85 51.84 0.76 17.94
N VAL A 86 52.13 -0.46 17.55
CA VAL A 86 52.51 -0.85 16.18
C VAL A 86 51.42 -1.81 15.65
N ASP A 87 50.66 -1.36 14.69
CA ASP A 87 49.67 -2.20 14.05
C ASP A 87 50.31 -3.02 12.91
N VAL A 88 50.51 -4.30 13.19
CA VAL A 88 51.04 -5.29 12.23
C VAL A 88 49.93 -6.16 11.65
N THR A 89 48.68 -5.89 11.97
CA THR A 89 47.53 -6.72 11.65
C THR A 89 46.90 -6.36 10.31
N ILE A 90 46.07 -7.25 9.82
CA ILE A 90 45.34 -7.08 8.54
C ILE A 90 44.29 -5.97 8.59
N GLN A 91 43.88 -5.51 9.79
CA GLN A 91 42.88 -4.43 9.89
C GLN A 91 43.35 -3.15 9.22
N THR A 92 44.66 -2.91 9.11
CA THR A 92 45.20 -1.79 8.34
C THR A 92 44.80 -1.83 6.86
N LEU A 93 44.61 -3.05 6.31
CA LEU A 93 44.19 -3.28 4.94
C LEU A 93 42.67 -3.22 4.73
N ALA A 94 41.86 -3.27 5.80
CA ALA A 94 40.41 -3.14 5.71
C ALA A 94 39.97 -1.68 5.42
N GLU A 95 40.67 -0.70 5.93
CA GLU A 95 40.37 0.71 5.73
C GLU A 95 40.37 1.15 4.25
N PRO A 96 41.33 0.75 3.40
CA PRO A 96 41.27 0.97 1.96
C PRO A 96 40.01 0.42 1.28
N ILE A 97 39.56 -0.75 1.71
CA ILE A 97 38.32 -1.35 1.18
C ILE A 97 37.12 -0.50 1.57
N ASP A 98 36.98 -0.11 2.84
CA ASP A 98 35.91 0.74 3.31
C ASP A 98 35.83 2.04 2.51
N MET A 99 36.98 2.66 2.25
CA MET A 99 37.06 3.88 1.43
C MET A 99 36.62 3.64 -0.01
N TYR A 100 37.03 2.53 -0.60
CA TYR A 100 36.66 2.17 -1.96
C TYR A 100 35.17 1.84 -2.06
N VAL A 101 34.61 1.02 -1.13
CA VAL A 101 33.19 0.70 -1.07
C VAL A 101 32.35 1.96 -0.90
N LYS A 102 32.73 2.86 -0.01
CA LYS A 102 32.07 4.17 0.14
C LYS A 102 32.11 5.02 -1.10
N SER A 103 33.24 5.06 -1.80
CA SER A 103 33.37 5.83 -3.05
C SER A 103 32.42 5.31 -4.14
N ARG A 104 31.99 4.06 -4.03
CA ARG A 104 30.99 3.44 -4.89
C ARG A 104 29.55 3.60 -4.35
N SER A 105 29.32 4.43 -3.36
CA SER A 105 28.02 4.58 -2.68
C SER A 105 27.55 3.30 -1.97
N GLY A 106 28.50 2.41 -1.59
CA GLY A 106 28.20 1.20 -0.83
C GLY A 106 27.91 1.50 0.63
N TYR A 107 26.97 0.77 1.22
CA TYR A 107 26.55 0.89 2.63
C TYR A 107 26.88 -0.34 3.45
N ASP A 108 27.14 -1.48 2.81
CA ASP A 108 27.35 -2.78 3.42
C ASP A 108 28.44 -3.58 2.70
N THR A 109 29.09 -4.48 3.43
CA THR A 109 30.05 -5.43 2.87
C THR A 109 30.17 -6.66 3.75
N ILE A 110 30.45 -7.83 3.15
CA ILE A 110 30.89 -9.00 3.88
C ILE A 110 32.41 -9.09 3.74
N TYR A 111 33.13 -9.10 4.87
CA TYR A 111 34.53 -9.42 4.91
C TYR A 111 34.73 -10.92 5.06
N ILE A 112 35.56 -11.50 4.17
CA ILE A 112 36.01 -12.89 4.25
C ILE A 112 37.51 -12.85 4.46
N VAL A 113 37.96 -13.26 5.66
CA VAL A 113 39.37 -13.25 6.07
C VAL A 113 39.91 -14.65 6.06
N GLN A 114 41.24 -14.77 6.13
CA GLN A 114 41.92 -16.05 5.92
C GLN A 114 41.85 -16.98 7.14
N ASN A 115 42.00 -16.42 8.35
CA ASN A 115 42.14 -17.17 9.58
C ASN A 115 41.25 -16.60 10.70
N GLU A 116 40.98 -17.40 11.74
CA GLU A 116 40.21 -17.00 12.92
C GLU A 116 40.92 -15.88 13.70
N GLU A 117 42.24 -15.83 13.75
CA GLU A 117 43.01 -14.72 14.38
C GLU A 117 42.79 -13.38 13.67
N GLU A 118 42.63 -13.39 12.36
CA GLU A 118 42.30 -12.19 11.54
C GLU A 118 40.86 -11.74 11.77
N LEU A 119 39.99 -12.67 12.17
CA LEU A 119 38.58 -12.39 12.47
C LEU A 119 38.46 -11.35 13.59
N ASP A 120 39.20 -11.51 14.69
CA ASP A 120 39.14 -10.60 15.84
C ASP A 120 39.58 -9.18 15.50
N GLY A 121 40.64 -9.04 14.67
CA GLY A 121 41.09 -7.77 14.17
C GLY A 121 40.03 -7.08 13.29
N MET A 122 39.34 -7.86 12.45
CA MET A 122 38.27 -7.37 11.61
C MET A 122 37.01 -7.01 12.41
N LEU A 123 36.67 -7.77 13.46
CA LEU A 123 35.58 -7.42 14.36
C LEU A 123 35.87 -6.10 15.10
N TYR A 124 37.11 -5.89 15.54
CA TYR A 124 37.52 -4.63 16.13
C TYR A 124 37.37 -3.47 15.14
N HIS A 125 37.81 -3.66 13.90
CA HIS A 125 37.65 -2.69 12.80
C HIS A 125 36.16 -2.36 12.58
N MET A 126 35.30 -3.38 12.52
CA MET A 126 33.86 -3.24 12.33
C MET A 126 33.22 -2.37 13.42
N ILE A 127 33.57 -2.64 14.70
CA ILE A 127 32.91 -1.96 15.84
C ILE A 127 33.41 -0.51 15.99
N HIS A 128 34.69 -0.25 15.76
CA HIS A 128 35.33 1.02 16.15
C HIS A 128 35.67 1.95 15.00
N LYS A 129 35.88 1.43 13.79
CA LYS A 129 36.43 2.21 12.66
C LYS A 129 35.51 2.24 11.46
N SER A 130 34.90 1.13 11.11
CA SER A 130 34.05 1.06 9.93
C SER A 130 32.74 1.83 10.11
N LYS A 131 32.33 2.55 9.06
CA LYS A 131 30.99 3.17 8.99
C LYS A 131 30.05 2.39 8.08
N LEU A 132 30.52 1.25 7.56
CA LEU A 132 29.74 0.32 6.77
C LEU A 132 29.04 -0.68 7.69
N ARG A 133 27.97 -1.28 7.20
CA ARG A 133 27.39 -2.46 7.83
C ARG A 133 28.22 -3.65 7.41
N VAL A 134 28.86 -4.29 8.37
CA VAL A 134 29.85 -5.32 8.11
C VAL A 134 29.45 -6.64 8.75
N LEU A 135 29.56 -7.71 7.99
CA LEU A 135 29.59 -9.08 8.46
C LEU A 135 31.00 -9.64 8.22
N VAL A 136 31.56 -10.38 9.17
CA VAL A 136 32.89 -10.95 9.02
C VAL A 136 32.80 -12.47 9.10
N ILE A 137 33.54 -13.15 8.22
CA ILE A 137 33.58 -14.63 8.13
C ILE A 137 35.06 -15.06 7.99
N ASP A 138 35.44 -16.07 8.79
CA ASP A 138 36.77 -16.69 8.73
C ASP A 138 36.80 -17.77 7.65
N GLY A 139 37.62 -17.61 6.66
CA GLY A 139 37.78 -18.56 5.54
C GLY A 139 36.51 -18.79 4.73
N LEU A 140 36.64 -19.45 3.61
CA LEU A 140 35.54 -19.83 2.73
C LEU A 140 35.63 -21.35 2.44
N ASP A 141 34.60 -22.09 2.82
CA ASP A 141 34.36 -23.48 2.48
C ASP A 141 32.95 -23.63 1.88
N ASP A 142 32.62 -24.82 1.38
CA ASP A 142 31.29 -25.06 0.76
C ASP A 142 30.12 -24.78 1.69
N SER A 143 30.29 -25.02 3.00
CA SER A 143 29.24 -24.77 4.00
C SER A 143 29.06 -23.30 4.26
N LYS A 144 30.15 -22.55 4.39
CA LYS A 144 30.18 -21.11 4.59
C LYS A 144 29.72 -20.38 3.33
N LEU A 145 30.11 -20.85 2.15
CA LEU A 145 29.65 -20.30 0.87
C LEU A 145 28.13 -20.40 0.73
N ARG A 146 27.53 -21.53 1.13
CA ARG A 146 26.06 -21.67 1.18
C ARG A 146 25.42 -20.72 2.18
N ARG A 147 26.06 -20.44 3.33
CA ARG A 147 25.56 -19.42 4.28
C ARG A 147 25.65 -18.02 3.71
N VAL A 148 26.80 -17.68 3.11
CA VAL A 148 27.01 -16.36 2.43
C VAL A 148 25.97 -16.13 1.36
N SER A 149 25.65 -17.15 0.55
CA SER A 149 24.61 -17.02 -0.50
C SER A 149 23.19 -16.82 0.05
N LYS A 150 22.96 -17.19 1.31
CA LYS A 150 21.66 -17.04 2.00
C LYS A 150 21.56 -15.80 2.88
N VAL A 151 22.62 -14.99 3.00
CA VAL A 151 22.55 -13.73 3.76
C VAL A 151 21.53 -12.80 3.11
N ARG A 152 20.65 -12.25 3.93
CA ARG A 152 19.60 -11.33 3.49
C ARG A 152 19.51 -10.12 4.44
N PRO A 153 19.22 -8.95 3.94
CA PRO A 153 19.18 -8.60 2.51
C PRO A 153 20.51 -8.93 1.84
N VAL A 154 20.50 -9.14 0.52
CA VAL A 154 21.72 -9.48 -0.23
C VAL A 154 22.72 -8.34 -0.08
N PRO A 155 23.94 -8.61 0.46
CA PRO A 155 24.95 -7.57 0.59
C PRO A 155 25.36 -7.04 -0.78
N SER A 156 25.54 -5.72 -0.87
CA SER A 156 25.96 -5.09 -2.12
C SER A 156 27.41 -5.41 -2.48
N HIS A 157 28.25 -5.64 -1.47
CA HIS A 157 29.67 -5.83 -1.62
C HIS A 157 30.18 -7.07 -0.84
N TYR A 158 31.11 -7.77 -1.44
CA TYR A 158 31.84 -8.89 -0.83
C TYR A 158 33.33 -8.59 -0.91
N SER A 159 34.01 -8.54 0.21
CA SER A 159 35.41 -8.16 0.34
C SER A 159 36.25 -9.32 0.87
N LEU A 160 37.07 -9.91 0.02
CA LEU A 160 37.92 -11.05 0.33
C LEU A 160 39.34 -10.55 0.60
N ILE A 161 39.86 -10.86 1.76
CA ILE A 161 41.22 -10.46 2.20
C ILE A 161 42.03 -11.72 2.49
N ALA A 162 42.96 -12.06 1.62
CA ALA A 162 43.78 -13.23 1.80
C ALA A 162 45.02 -13.22 0.91
N SER A 163 45.91 -14.23 1.10
CA SER A 163 47.01 -14.48 0.19
C SER A 163 46.53 -14.90 -1.20
N THR A 164 47.31 -14.65 -2.21
CA THR A 164 46.98 -14.96 -3.62
C THR A 164 46.57 -16.44 -3.80
N LYS A 165 47.21 -17.37 -3.10
CA LYS A 165 46.86 -18.79 -3.17
C LYS A 165 45.43 -19.06 -2.70
N ASN A 166 45.03 -18.49 -1.57
CA ASN A 166 43.66 -18.66 -1.04
C ASN A 166 42.64 -17.96 -1.89
N LEU A 167 42.95 -16.77 -2.38
CA LEU A 167 42.04 -16.03 -3.27
C LEU A 167 41.79 -16.76 -4.59
N ILE A 168 42.76 -17.46 -5.15
CA ILE A 168 42.56 -18.31 -6.33
C ILE A 168 41.57 -19.43 -6.03
N ASN A 169 41.76 -20.15 -4.92
CA ASN A 169 40.87 -21.24 -4.51
C ASN A 169 39.44 -20.72 -4.27
N TRP A 170 39.29 -19.63 -3.56
CA TRP A 170 37.96 -19.01 -3.29
C TRP A 170 37.28 -18.50 -4.55
N PHE A 171 38.06 -17.95 -5.49
CA PHE A 171 37.55 -17.52 -6.78
C PHE A 171 36.90 -18.68 -7.56
N GLU A 172 37.60 -19.84 -7.64
CA GLU A 172 37.05 -21.01 -8.34
C GLU A 172 35.77 -21.55 -7.62
N MET A 173 35.75 -21.57 -6.28
CA MET A 173 34.56 -21.98 -5.51
C MET A 173 33.38 -21.06 -5.78
N ILE A 174 33.56 -19.73 -5.79
CA ILE A 174 32.51 -18.74 -6.05
C ILE A 174 32.02 -18.85 -7.49
N LYS A 175 32.94 -19.10 -8.44
CA LYS A 175 32.64 -19.34 -9.85
C LYS A 175 31.77 -20.58 -10.06
N ASP A 176 32.14 -21.70 -9.44
CA ASP A 176 31.40 -22.95 -9.52
C ASP A 176 29.99 -22.84 -8.91
N ALA A 177 29.84 -22.05 -7.84
CA ALA A 177 28.57 -21.71 -7.23
C ALA A 177 27.74 -20.70 -8.05
N LYS A 178 28.28 -20.19 -9.17
CA LYS A 178 27.62 -19.21 -10.07
C LYS A 178 27.24 -17.87 -9.40
N LEU A 179 27.89 -17.49 -8.30
CA LEU A 179 27.59 -16.28 -7.56
C LEU A 179 28.02 -14.98 -8.29
N PHE A 180 28.92 -15.08 -9.26
CA PHE A 180 29.27 -13.91 -10.11
C PHE A 180 28.18 -13.50 -11.10
N LYS A 181 27.14 -14.29 -11.28
CA LYS A 181 25.97 -13.92 -12.11
C LYS A 181 25.03 -12.94 -11.41
N ILE A 182 25.12 -12.84 -10.09
CA ILE A 182 24.37 -11.88 -9.30
C ILE A 182 25.09 -10.53 -9.41
N PRO A 183 24.39 -9.38 -9.53
CA PRO A 183 25.00 -8.06 -9.71
C PRO A 183 25.75 -7.53 -8.46
N ASN A 184 26.20 -8.42 -7.60
CA ASN A 184 26.99 -8.10 -6.41
C ASN A 184 28.43 -7.79 -6.78
N LYS A 185 29.02 -6.88 -6.03
CA LYS A 185 30.39 -6.44 -6.25
C LYS A 185 31.35 -7.25 -5.40
N TRP A 186 32.37 -7.86 -6.04
CA TRP A 186 33.37 -8.69 -5.41
C TRP A 186 34.70 -8.00 -5.39
N HIS A 187 35.30 -7.80 -4.22
CA HIS A 187 36.57 -7.14 -4.02
C HIS A 187 37.62 -8.13 -3.52
N PHE A 188 38.67 -8.33 -4.27
CA PHE A 188 39.79 -9.21 -3.94
C PHE A 188 40.97 -8.35 -3.51
N LEU A 189 41.29 -8.37 -2.22
CA LEU A 189 42.46 -7.70 -1.68
C LEU A 189 43.57 -8.72 -1.41
N PHE A 190 44.68 -8.52 -2.07
CA PHE A 190 45.85 -9.37 -1.97
C PHE A 190 46.74 -8.89 -0.83
N THR A 191 47.03 -9.79 0.15
CA THR A 191 47.93 -9.53 1.27
C THR A 191 49.41 -9.78 0.93
N ASP A 192 49.65 -10.41 -0.20
CA ASP A 192 50.98 -10.72 -0.73
C ASP A 192 51.25 -10.01 -2.07
N PHE A 193 52.44 -10.15 -2.59
CA PHE A 193 52.92 -9.55 -3.87
C PHE A 193 52.88 -10.55 -5.03
N GLU A 194 52.28 -11.75 -4.85
CA GLU A 194 52.23 -12.79 -5.88
C GLU A 194 51.00 -12.69 -6.80
N TYR A 195 50.30 -11.58 -6.76
CA TYR A 195 49.00 -11.35 -7.44
C TYR A 195 49.06 -11.51 -8.97
N ASP A 196 50.25 -11.53 -9.60
CA ASP A 196 50.41 -11.82 -11.02
C ASP A 196 50.02 -13.26 -11.37
N LYS A 197 49.97 -14.18 -10.37
CA LYS A 197 49.51 -15.57 -10.51
C LYS A 197 47.99 -15.67 -10.62
N PHE A 198 47.28 -14.66 -10.17
CA PHE A 198 45.79 -14.59 -10.22
C PHE A 198 45.33 -14.15 -11.62
N LYS A 199 45.01 -15.14 -12.47
CA LYS A 199 44.55 -14.94 -13.84
C LYS A 199 43.23 -15.59 -14.08
N TYR A 200 42.32 -14.91 -14.76
CA TYR A 200 41.07 -15.46 -15.24
C TYR A 200 40.77 -14.92 -16.64
N HIS A 201 40.10 -15.77 -17.45
CA HIS A 201 39.90 -15.52 -18.87
C HIS A 201 38.51 -14.99 -19.24
N GLU A 202 37.60 -15.01 -18.27
CA GLU A 202 36.24 -14.51 -18.46
C GLU A 202 36.11 -13.05 -17.99
N ALA A 203 35.28 -12.28 -18.67
CA ALA A 203 35.00 -10.90 -18.27
C ALA A 203 33.98 -10.87 -17.11
N TYR A 204 34.43 -10.40 -15.95
CA TYR A 204 33.58 -10.18 -14.77
C TYR A 204 33.63 -8.70 -14.41
N PRO A 205 32.72 -7.86 -14.95
CA PRO A 205 32.76 -6.41 -14.76
C PRO A 205 32.55 -5.99 -13.30
N GLU A 206 32.01 -6.88 -12.48
CA GLU A 206 31.69 -6.62 -11.08
C GLU A 206 32.80 -7.02 -10.10
N ILE A 207 33.95 -7.47 -10.61
CA ILE A 207 35.11 -7.82 -9.81
C ILE A 207 36.10 -6.66 -9.77
N SER A 208 36.56 -6.33 -8.55
CA SER A 208 37.65 -5.38 -8.33
C SER A 208 38.83 -6.06 -7.66
N ARG A 209 40.04 -5.71 -8.06
CA ARG A 209 41.28 -6.17 -7.46
C ARG A 209 41.99 -5.02 -6.76
N LEU A 210 42.30 -5.17 -5.51
CA LEU A 210 43.06 -4.24 -4.69
C LEU A 210 44.43 -4.84 -4.43
N MET A 211 45.46 -4.25 -4.99
CA MET A 211 46.82 -4.77 -4.97
C MET A 211 47.77 -3.76 -4.36
N ILE A 212 48.58 -4.19 -3.41
CA ILE A 212 49.63 -3.36 -2.86
C ILE A 212 50.70 -3.16 -3.96
N ASP A 213 51.11 -1.91 -4.20
CA ASP A 213 52.11 -1.62 -5.21
C ASP A 213 53.45 -2.27 -4.84
N LYS A 214 54.14 -2.88 -5.84
CA LYS A 214 55.42 -3.54 -5.62
C LYS A 214 56.52 -2.55 -5.12
N SER A 215 56.36 -1.27 -5.37
CA SER A 215 57.25 -0.22 -4.83
C SER A 215 57.31 -0.22 -3.30
N VAL A 216 56.22 -0.65 -2.61
CA VAL A 216 56.19 -0.75 -1.14
C VAL A 216 57.17 -1.82 -0.66
N CYS A 217 57.12 -3.00 -1.27
CA CYS A 217 58.09 -4.08 -0.96
C CYS A 217 59.55 -3.62 -1.24
N CYS A 218 59.77 -2.94 -2.37
CA CYS A 218 61.13 -2.44 -2.73
C CYS A 218 61.67 -1.41 -1.73
N LYS A 219 60.78 -0.53 -1.21
CA LYS A 219 61.13 0.41 -0.14
C LYS A 219 61.51 -0.32 1.15
N HIS A 220 60.77 -1.37 1.52
CA HIS A 220 61.12 -2.18 2.68
C HIS A 220 62.41 -2.99 2.56
N LEU A 221 62.82 -3.36 1.34
CA LEU A 221 64.05 -4.07 1.06
C LEU A 221 65.25 -3.12 0.81
N ASN A 222 65.08 -1.81 0.87
CA ASN A 222 66.08 -0.80 0.58
C ASN A 222 66.77 -0.97 -0.80
N VAL A 223 66.04 -1.46 -1.80
CA VAL A 223 66.51 -1.63 -3.17
C VAL A 223 66.20 -0.37 -3.96
N SER A 224 67.23 0.31 -4.47
CA SER A 224 67.05 1.49 -5.32
C SER A 224 66.42 1.11 -6.65
N SER A 225 65.49 1.94 -7.12
CA SER A 225 64.43 1.79 -8.14
C SER A 225 64.93 1.49 -9.58
N GLY A 226 65.47 0.28 -9.83
CA GLY A 226 65.76 -0.09 -11.21
C GLY A 226 65.03 -1.34 -11.71
N ARG A 227 65.03 -2.40 -10.94
CA ARG A 227 64.30 -3.70 -11.15
C ARG A 227 64.17 -4.37 -9.81
N CYS A 228 63.14 -4.00 -9.09
CA CYS A 228 62.86 -4.70 -7.83
C CYS A 228 61.73 -5.71 -8.08
N ASP A 229 62.06 -6.98 -7.97
CA ASP A 229 61.05 -8.07 -7.84
C ASP A 229 60.95 -8.45 -6.38
N CYS A 230 59.75 -8.38 -5.82
CA CYS A 230 59.50 -8.82 -4.46
C CYS A 230 59.78 -10.31 -4.35
N PRO A 231 60.51 -10.79 -3.31
CA PRO A 231 60.77 -12.22 -3.10
C PRO A 231 59.48 -12.99 -2.87
N ASN A 232 59.40 -14.22 -3.38
CA ASN A 232 58.29 -15.10 -3.06
C ASN A 232 58.19 -15.32 -1.52
N GLY A 233 57.02 -15.18 -0.96
CA GLY A 233 56.80 -15.33 0.50
C GLY A 233 57.13 -14.08 1.32
N PHE A 234 57.37 -12.91 0.70
CA PHE A 234 57.59 -11.66 1.43
C PHE A 234 56.36 -11.29 2.29
N SER A 235 56.59 -11.21 3.63
CA SER A 235 55.56 -10.75 4.56
C SER A 235 55.76 -9.27 4.88
N LEU A 236 54.72 -8.47 4.59
CA LEU A 236 54.74 -7.03 4.86
C LEU A 236 54.78 -6.75 6.36
N SER A 237 54.01 -7.51 7.17
CA SER A 237 53.96 -7.37 8.64
C SER A 237 55.29 -7.68 9.30
N GLU A 238 55.98 -8.75 8.83
CA GLU A 238 57.30 -9.13 9.33
C GLU A 238 58.35 -8.06 8.97
N SER A 239 58.36 -7.62 7.73
CA SER A 239 59.28 -6.58 7.27
C SER A 239 59.04 -5.22 7.96
N HIS A 240 57.81 -4.86 8.20
CA HIS A 240 57.42 -3.63 8.91
C HIS A 240 57.93 -3.66 10.35
N LEU A 241 57.64 -4.73 11.09
CA LEU A 241 58.12 -4.90 12.48
C LEU A 241 59.66 -4.89 12.52
N LYS A 242 60.33 -5.61 11.60
CA LYS A 242 61.79 -5.65 11.49
C LYS A 242 62.38 -4.26 11.28
N ASN A 243 61.89 -3.52 10.32
CA ASN A 243 62.36 -2.20 10.05
C ASN A 243 62.09 -1.20 11.18
N PHE A 244 60.95 -1.36 11.84
CA PHE A 244 60.60 -0.55 13.02
C PHE A 244 61.58 -0.82 14.18
N VAL A 245 61.78 -2.08 14.56
CA VAL A 245 62.73 -2.45 15.65
C VAL A 245 64.14 -2.01 15.32
N LYS A 246 64.60 -2.19 14.06
CA LYS A 246 65.92 -1.69 13.64
C LYS A 246 66.03 -0.16 13.76
N SER A 247 64.97 0.61 13.54
CA SER A 247 65.01 2.06 13.69
C SER A 247 65.05 2.53 15.15
N ILE A 248 64.46 1.76 16.07
CA ILE A 248 64.44 2.09 17.51
C ILE A 248 65.79 1.83 18.19
N ILE A 249 66.48 0.72 17.88
CA ILE A 249 67.70 0.28 18.54
C ILE A 249 68.76 1.38 18.66
N PRO A 250 69.20 2.04 17.58
CA PRO A 250 70.24 3.11 17.62
C PRO A 250 69.77 4.33 18.41
N VAL A 251 68.47 4.63 18.37
CA VAL A 251 67.90 5.82 19.05
C VAL A 251 67.87 5.57 20.59
N LEU A 252 67.50 4.35 21.04
CA LEU A 252 67.52 3.97 22.46
C LEU A 252 68.97 3.91 23.01
N GLN A 253 69.91 3.38 22.21
CA GLN A 253 71.35 3.37 22.59
C GLN A 253 71.91 4.74 22.75
N LYS A 254 71.66 5.63 21.79
CA LYS A 254 72.12 7.05 21.83
C LYS A 254 71.60 7.82 23.05
N ASN A 255 70.44 7.53 23.50
CA ASN A 255 69.82 8.21 24.64
C ASN A 255 70.05 7.51 26.00
N ASN A 256 70.93 6.50 26.05
CA ASN A 256 71.22 5.65 27.23
C ASN A 256 69.97 5.01 27.87
N HIS A 257 68.97 4.72 27.07
CA HIS A 257 67.68 4.21 27.51
C HIS A 257 67.66 2.68 27.34
N ILE A 258 68.46 1.99 28.16
CA ILE A 258 68.60 0.53 28.10
C ILE A 258 68.15 -0.06 29.42
N ASP A 259 67.19 -1.01 29.34
CA ASP A 259 66.66 -1.80 30.48
C ASP A 259 66.33 -0.98 31.76
N VAL A 260 65.56 0.08 31.53
CA VAL A 260 65.11 0.97 32.62
C VAL A 260 64.08 0.22 33.48
N LYS A 261 64.35 0.16 34.81
CA LYS A 261 63.41 -0.38 35.78
C LYS A 261 62.63 0.70 36.43
N TYR A 262 61.36 0.49 36.63
CA TYR A 262 60.45 1.44 37.25
C TYR A 262 59.55 0.75 38.24
N ASP A 263 59.47 1.29 39.48
CA ASP A 263 58.62 0.77 40.53
C ASP A 263 57.18 1.38 40.38
N CYS A 264 56.21 0.51 40.23
CA CYS A 264 54.78 0.93 40.05
C CYS A 264 54.19 1.64 41.27
N ALA A 265 54.71 1.37 42.47
CA ALA A 265 54.28 2.04 43.69
C ALA A 265 54.58 3.55 43.68
N GLN A 266 55.52 4.01 42.83
CA GLN A 266 55.90 5.41 42.67
C GLN A 266 55.14 6.15 41.58
N LEU A 267 54.35 5.46 40.75
CA LEU A 267 53.60 6.04 39.65
C LEU A 267 52.50 7.01 40.08
N SER A 268 52.05 6.92 41.32
CA SER A 268 50.93 7.78 41.83
C SER A 268 51.39 9.00 42.58
N LEU A 269 52.70 9.26 42.81
CA LEU A 269 53.16 10.21 43.81
C LEU A 269 54.13 11.33 43.33
N ASN A 270 54.69 11.30 42.12
CA ASN A 270 55.76 12.25 41.75
C ASN A 270 55.44 13.09 40.51
N ASN A 271 54.93 14.29 40.77
CA ASN A 271 54.69 15.34 39.75
C ASN A 271 55.93 16.20 39.41
N SER A 272 57.12 15.96 39.92
CA SER A 272 58.22 16.90 39.78
C SER A 272 59.41 16.47 38.89
N SER A 273 59.43 15.26 38.34
CA SER A 273 60.46 14.82 37.34
C SER A 273 59.93 14.71 35.91
N GLU A 274 58.69 15.13 35.67
CA GLU A 274 57.96 14.93 34.43
C GLU A 274 58.56 15.67 33.21
N ALA A 275 59.10 16.86 33.37
CA ALA A 275 59.47 17.71 32.24
C ALA A 275 60.71 17.19 31.46
N THR A 276 61.70 16.60 32.16
CA THR A 276 62.94 16.11 31.52
C THR A 276 62.75 14.77 30.89
N THR A 277 62.02 13.87 31.52
CA THR A 277 61.71 12.53 30.95
C THR A 277 60.76 12.63 29.76
N SER A 278 59.77 13.53 29.82
CA SER A 278 58.86 13.79 28.70
C SER A 278 59.64 14.34 27.46
N ALA A 279 60.65 15.21 27.67
CA ALA A 279 61.44 15.73 26.55
C ALA A 279 62.30 14.67 25.86
N VAL A 280 62.90 13.74 26.63
CA VAL A 280 63.67 12.64 26.07
C VAL A 280 62.76 11.68 25.26
N ILE A 281 61.62 11.31 25.80
CA ILE A 281 60.64 10.45 25.15
C ILE A 281 60.12 11.10 23.89
N SER A 282 59.80 12.40 23.92
CA SER A 282 59.35 13.16 22.72
C SER A 282 60.45 13.17 21.64
N SER A 283 61.72 13.36 22.05
CA SER A 283 62.86 13.30 21.09
C SER A 283 63.06 11.91 20.51
N ILE A 284 62.84 10.84 21.29
CA ILE A 284 62.84 9.46 20.78
C ILE A 284 61.72 9.28 19.71
N TYR A 285 60.49 9.70 20.05
CA TYR A 285 59.36 9.62 19.11
C TYR A 285 59.65 10.41 17.80
N GLU A 286 60.06 11.63 17.91
CA GLU A 286 60.35 12.48 16.71
C GLU A 286 61.47 11.86 15.85
N THR A 287 62.51 11.29 16.48
CA THR A 287 63.64 10.67 15.76
C THR A 287 63.21 9.38 15.05
N VAL A 288 62.43 8.54 15.71
CA VAL A 288 61.93 7.30 15.13
C VAL A 288 60.95 7.57 13.99
N ILE A 289 60.03 8.53 14.14
CA ILE A 289 59.02 8.85 13.15
C ILE A 289 59.63 9.56 11.96
N SER A 290 60.45 10.58 12.18
CA SER A 290 61.04 11.38 11.09
C SER A 290 62.13 10.65 10.31
N GLY A 291 62.80 9.68 10.98
CA GLY A 291 63.87 8.87 10.37
C GLY A 291 63.34 7.67 9.54
N ASN A 292 62.09 7.34 9.59
CA ASN A 292 61.55 6.16 8.93
C ASN A 292 60.42 6.45 7.95
N PRO A 293 60.71 6.59 6.64
CA PRO A 293 59.69 6.88 5.63
C PRO A 293 58.69 5.72 5.37
N LEU A 294 58.90 4.57 6.00
CA LEU A 294 58.04 3.38 5.91
C LEU A 294 56.93 3.38 6.95
N LEU A 295 57.01 4.33 7.90
CA LEU A 295 56.00 4.47 8.94
C LEU A 295 54.97 5.54 8.57
N PHE A 296 53.72 5.19 8.84
CA PHE A 296 52.57 6.09 8.79
C PHE A 296 52.00 6.24 10.17
N VAL A 297 51.81 7.49 10.61
CA VAL A 297 51.24 7.79 11.94
C VAL A 297 49.73 8.09 11.78
N ASP A 298 48.90 7.24 12.36
CA ASP A 298 47.47 7.51 12.45
C ASP A 298 47.18 8.40 13.67
N ALA A 299 46.95 9.69 13.40
CA ALA A 299 46.71 10.68 14.45
C ALA A 299 45.28 10.62 15.03
N VAL A 300 44.35 9.97 14.33
CA VAL A 300 42.93 9.94 14.74
C VAL A 300 42.68 9.06 15.98
N ASN A 301 43.45 7.97 16.12
CA ASN A 301 43.29 7.01 17.20
C ASN A 301 44.43 7.02 18.24
N GLY A 302 45.15 8.14 18.35
CA GLY A 302 46.37 8.28 19.15
C GLY A 302 47.55 7.56 18.48
N MET A 303 48.70 8.07 18.46
CA MET A 303 49.97 7.66 17.78
C MET A 303 50.11 6.16 17.46
N THR A 304 49.21 5.58 16.62
CA THR A 304 49.35 4.23 16.11
C THR A 304 50.31 4.27 14.92
N LEU A 305 51.36 3.42 14.98
CA LEU A 305 52.31 3.32 13.90
C LEU A 305 51.90 2.17 12.96
N ARG A 306 51.68 2.52 11.69
CA ARG A 306 51.27 1.59 10.66
C ARG A 306 52.34 1.61 9.54
N PHE A 307 52.35 0.57 8.72
CA PHE A 307 53.18 0.61 7.49
C PHE A 307 52.61 1.55 6.47
N SER A 308 53.49 2.30 5.82
CA SER A 308 53.08 3.12 4.67
C SER A 308 52.78 2.23 3.46
N TYR A 309 51.64 2.41 2.86
CA TYR A 309 51.23 1.62 1.69
C TYR A 309 50.74 2.49 0.55
N ASP A 310 51.03 2.03 -0.67
CA ASP A 310 50.43 2.48 -1.91
C ASP A 310 49.70 1.30 -2.52
N MET A 311 48.38 1.45 -2.74
CA MET A 311 47.52 0.40 -3.25
C MET A 311 46.90 0.84 -4.58
N GLN A 312 46.86 -0.06 -5.54
CA GLN A 312 46.21 0.15 -6.82
C GLN A 312 44.91 -0.61 -6.87
N VAL A 313 43.85 0.08 -7.34
CA VAL A 313 42.54 -0.51 -7.51
C VAL A 313 42.21 -0.65 -8.97
N PHE A 314 41.97 -1.87 -9.40
CA PHE A 314 41.55 -2.22 -10.75
C PHE A 314 40.13 -2.74 -10.72
N SER A 315 39.26 -2.23 -11.56
CA SER A 315 37.87 -2.65 -11.69
C SER A 315 37.40 -2.51 -13.13
N GLY A 316 36.48 -3.34 -13.54
CA GLY A 316 35.96 -3.37 -14.90
C GLY A 316 36.84 -4.18 -15.84
N TRP A 317 36.39 -4.33 -17.07
CA TRP A 317 37.07 -5.11 -18.10
C TRP A 317 36.92 -4.42 -19.46
N GLU A 318 38.00 -3.96 -20.00
CA GLU A 318 38.09 -3.36 -21.35
C GLU A 318 39.23 -4.00 -22.13
N GLN A 319 38.98 -4.42 -23.36
CA GLN A 319 39.96 -5.03 -24.25
C GLN A 319 40.73 -6.22 -23.64
N MET A 320 40.06 -7.05 -22.80
CA MET A 320 40.64 -8.18 -22.05
C MET A 320 41.65 -7.78 -20.94
N GLU A 321 41.67 -6.52 -20.53
CA GLU A 321 42.51 -6.05 -19.43
C GLU A 321 41.67 -5.32 -18.35
N HIS A 322 42.11 -5.42 -17.10
CA HIS A 322 41.50 -4.68 -16.00
C HIS A 322 41.92 -3.22 -16.04
N MET A 323 40.97 -2.30 -15.93
CA MET A 323 41.22 -0.89 -15.87
C MET A 323 41.59 -0.42 -14.48
N LYS A 324 42.65 0.35 -14.35
CA LYS A 324 42.96 1.05 -13.10
C LYS A 324 41.95 2.17 -12.89
N VAL A 325 41.24 2.11 -11.76
CA VAL A 325 40.17 3.07 -11.40
C VAL A 325 40.57 4.01 -10.29
N ALA A 326 41.45 3.60 -9.40
CA ALA A 326 41.90 4.42 -8.28
C ALA A 326 43.29 4.01 -7.76
N THR A 327 43.88 4.90 -6.98
CA THR A 327 45.02 4.63 -6.08
C THR A 327 44.65 5.04 -4.67
N ILE A 328 45.10 4.25 -3.69
CA ILE A 328 44.92 4.55 -2.27
C ILE A 328 46.31 4.59 -1.66
N SER A 329 46.65 5.74 -1.10
CA SER A 329 47.94 5.95 -0.43
C SER A 329 47.66 6.43 0.99
N ASN A 330 48.07 5.67 1.99
CA ASN A 330 47.93 6.03 3.42
C ASN A 330 46.60 6.72 3.77
N ALA A 331 45.51 5.99 3.56
CA ALA A 331 44.13 6.44 3.84
C ALA A 331 43.64 7.64 2.98
N VAL A 332 44.22 7.88 1.82
CA VAL A 332 43.75 8.87 0.84
C VAL A 332 43.44 8.20 -0.48
N LEU A 333 42.15 8.19 -0.85
CA LEU A 333 41.68 7.66 -2.13
C LEU A 333 41.86 8.75 -3.23
N ARG A 334 42.51 8.40 -4.31
CA ARG A 334 42.63 9.22 -5.53
C ARG A 334 42.03 8.46 -6.70
N VAL A 335 40.93 8.99 -7.21
CA VAL A 335 40.21 8.40 -8.34
C VAL A 335 40.91 8.78 -9.63
N ASP A 336 41.03 7.82 -10.55
CA ASP A 336 41.54 8.10 -11.89
C ASP A 336 40.49 8.93 -12.67
N THR A 337 40.99 10.06 -13.25
CA THR A 337 40.12 11.02 -13.97
C THR A 337 39.58 10.49 -15.29
N LYS A 338 40.19 9.44 -15.86
CA LYS A 338 39.80 8.87 -17.16
C LYS A 338 38.72 7.81 -17.01
N THR A 339 38.83 6.94 -16.00
CA THR A 339 37.95 5.78 -15.83
C THR A 339 36.82 6.05 -14.84
N GLY A 340 37.10 6.85 -13.80
CA GLY A 340 36.12 7.14 -12.75
C GLY A 340 35.73 5.92 -11.90
N ILE A 341 34.98 6.15 -10.84
CA ILE A 341 34.38 5.09 -10.04
C ILE A 341 32.86 5.12 -10.27
N LYS A 342 32.30 4.01 -10.74
CA LYS A 342 30.86 3.90 -10.93
C LYS A 342 30.18 3.60 -9.58
N PRO A 343 29.11 4.31 -9.20
CA PRO A 343 28.35 3.99 -8.00
C PRO A 343 27.72 2.61 -8.15
N THR A 344 27.52 1.93 -7.04
CA THR A 344 26.87 0.62 -6.97
C THR A 344 25.42 0.83 -6.54
N LYS A 345 24.49 0.29 -7.31
CA LYS A 345 23.12 0.20 -6.89
C LYS A 345 22.91 -1.05 -6.03
N ARG A 346 22.06 -0.92 -5.01
CA ARG A 346 21.59 -2.10 -4.26
C ARG A 346 20.73 -2.97 -5.16
N TYR A 347 20.64 -4.23 -4.85
CA TYR A 347 19.85 -5.19 -5.61
C TYR A 347 18.98 -6.00 -4.67
N PHE A 348 17.67 -6.06 -4.96
CA PHE A 348 16.72 -6.79 -4.14
C PHE A 348 15.91 -7.78 -4.97
N ARG A 349 15.55 -8.90 -4.36
CA ARG A 349 14.57 -9.83 -4.88
C ARG A 349 13.21 -9.46 -4.32
N VAL A 350 12.35 -8.96 -5.19
CA VAL A 350 11.02 -8.49 -4.81
C VAL A 350 10.01 -9.59 -5.06
N GLY A 351 9.42 -10.10 -3.98
CA GLY A 351 8.37 -11.10 -4.02
C GLY A 351 7.04 -10.50 -4.47
N ILE A 352 6.43 -11.09 -5.47
CA ILE A 352 5.11 -10.73 -6.00
C ILE A 352 4.26 -11.97 -6.22
N VAL A 353 2.93 -11.79 -6.28
CA VAL A 353 1.96 -12.85 -6.62
C VAL A 353 0.93 -12.29 -7.59
N GLU A 354 0.44 -13.13 -8.51
CA GLU A 354 -0.60 -12.71 -9.45
C GLU A 354 -1.93 -12.48 -8.73
N ALA A 355 -2.32 -11.21 -8.61
CA ALA A 355 -3.56 -10.74 -8.00
C ALA A 355 -3.97 -9.41 -8.63
N ALA A 356 -4.95 -9.42 -9.52
CA ALA A 356 -5.46 -8.19 -10.14
C ALA A 356 -6.32 -7.39 -9.15
N PRO A 357 -6.20 -6.04 -9.08
CA PRO A 357 -5.40 -5.12 -9.90
C PRO A 357 -3.99 -4.83 -9.35
N TRP A 358 -3.56 -5.56 -8.32
CA TRP A 358 -2.32 -5.29 -7.60
C TRP A 358 -1.07 -5.63 -8.41
N SER A 359 -1.03 -6.85 -8.95
CA SER A 359 0.03 -7.34 -9.81
C SER A 359 -0.53 -8.41 -10.75
N TYR A 360 -0.31 -8.25 -12.04
CA TYR A 360 -0.79 -9.17 -13.06
C TYR A 360 0.14 -9.17 -14.27
N MET A 361 0.18 -10.33 -14.96
CA MET A 361 0.95 -10.46 -16.19
C MET A 361 0.18 -9.83 -17.36
N VAL A 362 0.86 -8.99 -18.13
CA VAL A 362 0.29 -8.33 -19.30
C VAL A 362 0.01 -9.36 -20.39
N ARG A 363 -1.22 -9.37 -20.91
CA ARG A 363 -1.65 -10.25 -22.01
C ARG A 363 -2.03 -9.42 -23.23
N ASP A 364 -1.64 -9.89 -24.42
CA ASP A 364 -2.03 -9.29 -25.69
C ASP A 364 -3.53 -9.49 -25.95
N ARG A 365 -4.10 -8.75 -26.91
CA ARG A 365 -5.51 -8.88 -27.36
C ARG A 365 -5.94 -10.31 -27.72
N LYS A 366 -4.97 -11.20 -27.99
CA LYS A 366 -5.18 -12.63 -28.25
C LYS A 366 -5.07 -13.52 -27.01
N GLY A 367 -4.88 -12.94 -25.81
CA GLY A 367 -4.72 -13.68 -24.54
C GLY A 367 -3.33 -14.28 -24.31
N LYS A 368 -2.35 -14.03 -25.20
CA LYS A 368 -0.98 -14.51 -25.04
C LYS A 368 -0.17 -13.58 -24.14
N LEU A 369 0.71 -14.13 -23.30
CA LEU A 369 1.61 -13.36 -22.45
C LEU A 369 2.56 -12.49 -23.29
N VAL A 370 2.71 -11.23 -22.89
CA VAL A 370 3.72 -10.33 -23.42
C VAL A 370 5.03 -10.61 -22.69
N LEU A 371 6.08 -10.89 -23.44
CA LEU A 371 7.43 -11.12 -22.91
C LEU A 371 8.29 -9.88 -23.17
N ASP A 372 9.22 -9.60 -22.27
CA ASP A 372 10.25 -8.58 -22.46
C ASP A 372 11.38 -9.07 -23.39
N ASP A 373 12.41 -8.24 -23.60
CA ASP A 373 13.55 -8.57 -24.46
C ASP A 373 14.39 -9.74 -23.91
N GLU A 374 14.25 -10.05 -22.62
CA GLU A 374 14.92 -11.16 -21.93
C GLU A 374 14.07 -12.44 -21.88
N GLY A 375 12.86 -12.41 -22.44
CA GLY A 375 11.93 -13.54 -22.48
C GLY A 375 11.16 -13.77 -21.19
N GLN A 376 11.15 -12.80 -20.26
CA GLN A 376 10.39 -12.85 -19.02
C GLN A 376 8.99 -12.21 -19.19
N PRO A 377 7.97 -12.63 -18.45
CA PRO A 377 6.65 -12.03 -18.52
C PRO A 377 6.67 -10.57 -18.02
N VAL A 378 6.06 -9.68 -18.79
CA VAL A 378 5.89 -8.28 -18.40
C VAL A 378 4.81 -8.17 -17.32
N TRP A 379 5.17 -7.59 -16.18
CA TRP A 379 4.27 -7.34 -15.06
C TRP A 379 3.75 -5.91 -15.05
N ASP A 380 2.48 -5.75 -14.70
CA ASP A 380 1.83 -4.46 -14.48
C ASP A 380 0.87 -4.54 -13.29
N GLY A 381 0.47 -3.40 -12.74
CA GLY A 381 -0.43 -3.31 -11.61
C GLY A 381 0.01 -2.29 -10.55
N TYR A 382 -0.87 -2.06 -9.59
CA TYR A 382 -0.64 -1.10 -8.49
C TYR A 382 0.68 -1.36 -7.74
N CYS A 383 0.90 -2.60 -7.28
CA CYS A 383 2.11 -2.98 -6.55
C CYS A 383 3.36 -2.94 -7.44
N ILE A 384 3.21 -3.20 -8.73
CA ILE A 384 4.32 -3.14 -9.69
C ILE A 384 4.79 -1.70 -9.89
N GLU A 385 3.86 -0.76 -10.08
CA GLU A 385 4.20 0.66 -10.19
C GLU A 385 4.76 1.22 -8.88
N PHE A 386 4.20 0.79 -7.75
CA PHE A 386 4.71 1.16 -6.44
C PHE A 386 6.16 0.69 -6.25
N ALA A 387 6.47 -0.59 -6.54
CA ALA A 387 7.83 -1.11 -6.43
C ALA A 387 8.81 -0.41 -7.36
N ARG A 388 8.40 -0.10 -8.61
CA ARG A 388 9.24 0.67 -9.55
C ARG A 388 9.52 2.08 -9.02
N LYS A 389 8.52 2.76 -8.49
CA LYS A 389 8.70 4.11 -7.93
C LYS A 389 9.56 4.11 -6.68
N LEU A 390 9.44 3.07 -5.86
CA LEU A 390 10.28 2.87 -4.68
C LEU A 390 11.73 2.60 -5.07
N ALA A 391 11.96 1.77 -6.11
CA ALA A 391 13.28 1.49 -6.66
C ALA A 391 13.94 2.74 -7.24
N GLU A 392 13.19 3.55 -7.98
CA GLU A 392 13.66 4.85 -8.50
C GLU A 392 14.08 5.79 -7.36
N ARG A 393 13.30 5.85 -6.27
CA ARG A 393 13.56 6.77 -5.16
C ARG A 393 14.73 6.37 -4.29
N MET A 394 14.86 5.07 -4.03
CA MET A 394 15.92 4.51 -3.18
C MET A 394 17.16 4.10 -3.98
N ASP A 395 17.16 4.31 -5.28
CA ASP A 395 18.24 3.98 -6.22
C ASP A 395 18.71 2.52 -6.08
N TYR A 396 17.79 1.56 -6.27
CA TYR A 396 18.13 0.13 -6.30
C TYR A 396 17.57 -0.56 -7.54
N ASP A 397 18.26 -1.62 -7.95
CA ASP A 397 17.79 -2.54 -9.00
C ASP A 397 17.12 -3.76 -8.35
N PHE A 398 16.21 -4.40 -9.04
CA PHE A 398 15.48 -5.54 -8.49
C PHE A 398 15.06 -6.55 -9.55
N GLU A 399 14.79 -7.78 -9.11
CA GLU A 399 14.13 -8.82 -9.92
C GLU A 399 12.81 -9.24 -9.25
N TRP A 400 11.89 -9.67 -10.09
CA TRP A 400 10.62 -10.23 -9.60
C TRP A 400 10.79 -11.71 -9.26
N VAL A 401 10.35 -12.10 -8.06
CA VAL A 401 10.32 -13.48 -7.62
C VAL A 401 8.87 -13.87 -7.34
N VAL A 402 8.41 -14.90 -8.04
CA VAL A 402 7.05 -15.43 -7.86
C VAL A 402 7.16 -16.73 -7.07
N PRO A 403 6.41 -16.90 -5.96
CA PRO A 403 6.45 -18.12 -5.17
C PRO A 403 5.94 -19.31 -5.97
N LYS A 404 6.55 -20.47 -5.75
CA LYS A 404 6.18 -21.72 -6.45
C LYS A 404 4.71 -22.11 -6.27
N THR A 405 4.12 -21.75 -5.13
CA THR A 405 2.71 -22.02 -4.81
C THR A 405 1.75 -20.99 -5.41
N GLY A 406 2.24 -19.83 -5.88
CA GLY A 406 1.40 -18.72 -6.36
C GLY A 406 0.45 -18.13 -5.31
N LYS A 407 0.77 -18.26 -4.01
CA LYS A 407 -0.09 -17.83 -2.89
C LYS A 407 0.64 -16.84 -1.98
N PHE A 408 -0.15 -16.08 -1.22
CA PHE A 408 0.40 -15.14 -0.22
C PHE A 408 1.16 -15.85 0.91
N GLY A 409 0.71 -17.04 1.31
CA GLY A 409 1.35 -17.87 2.33
C GLY A 409 0.48 -18.07 3.57
N LYS A 410 0.52 -19.30 4.08
CA LYS A 410 -0.14 -19.70 5.32
C LYS A 410 0.80 -20.56 6.17
N LYS A 411 0.54 -20.59 7.48
CA LYS A 411 1.23 -21.45 8.42
C LYS A 411 0.60 -22.86 8.38
N PHE A 412 1.40 -23.90 8.19
CA PHE A 412 0.96 -25.28 8.30
C PHE A 412 0.95 -25.76 9.75
N ALA A 413 0.34 -26.90 9.99
CA ALA A 413 0.27 -27.50 11.33
C ALA A 413 1.67 -27.90 11.88
N ASP A 414 2.64 -28.13 11.03
CA ASP A 414 4.05 -28.40 11.34
C ASP A 414 4.88 -27.14 11.65
N GLY A 415 4.24 -25.96 11.58
CA GLY A 415 4.88 -24.67 11.82
C GLY A 415 5.59 -24.07 10.60
N GLN A 416 5.64 -24.77 9.47
CA GLN A 416 6.23 -24.25 8.23
C GLN A 416 5.32 -23.23 7.55
N TRP A 417 5.93 -22.33 6.79
CA TRP A 417 5.25 -21.33 5.99
C TRP A 417 5.43 -21.61 4.50
N ASP A 418 4.38 -21.37 3.70
CA ASP A 418 4.44 -21.42 2.25
C ASP A 418 4.28 -20.01 1.61
N GLY A 419 4.31 -19.95 0.28
CA GLY A 419 4.04 -18.76 -0.49
C GLY A 419 5.02 -17.62 -0.27
N LEU A 420 4.57 -16.38 -0.47
CA LEU A 420 5.40 -15.17 -0.30
C LEU A 420 5.99 -15.04 1.12
N ILE A 421 5.19 -15.36 2.14
CA ILE A 421 5.65 -15.34 3.54
C ILE A 421 6.77 -16.36 3.74
N GLY A 422 6.60 -17.59 3.22
CA GLY A 422 7.64 -18.62 3.29
C GLY A 422 8.90 -18.21 2.56
N ASP A 423 8.79 -17.69 1.33
CA ASP A 423 9.96 -17.25 0.57
C ASP A 423 10.71 -16.11 1.28
N LEU A 424 10.00 -15.19 1.93
CA LEU A 424 10.62 -14.12 2.72
C LEU A 424 11.28 -14.68 4.00
N TYR A 425 10.60 -15.57 4.70
CA TYR A 425 11.11 -16.19 5.93
C TYR A 425 12.36 -17.06 5.68
N TYR A 426 12.36 -17.87 4.60
CA TYR A 426 13.50 -18.72 4.25
C TYR A 426 14.60 -17.98 3.46
N GLY A 427 14.40 -16.70 3.13
CA GLY A 427 15.41 -15.86 2.48
C GLY A 427 15.53 -16.06 0.97
N GLU A 428 14.46 -16.51 0.31
CA GLU A 428 14.40 -16.55 -1.16
C GLU A 428 14.08 -15.16 -1.74
N THR A 429 13.38 -14.31 -0.97
CA THR A 429 13.09 -12.91 -1.28
C THR A 429 13.61 -11.97 -0.19
N ASP A 430 13.89 -10.72 -0.55
CA ASP A 430 14.38 -9.69 0.37
C ASP A 430 13.26 -8.75 0.83
N VAL A 431 12.32 -8.47 -0.08
CA VAL A 431 11.19 -7.57 0.12
C VAL A 431 9.97 -8.17 -0.56
N VAL A 432 8.79 -8.02 0.03
CA VAL A 432 7.52 -8.41 -0.58
C VAL A 432 6.68 -7.16 -0.83
N VAL A 433 6.34 -6.92 -2.09
CA VAL A 433 5.44 -5.84 -2.51
C VAL A 433 4.19 -6.46 -3.12
N ALA A 434 3.23 -6.74 -2.27
CA ALA A 434 1.97 -7.40 -2.61
C ALA A 434 0.86 -6.91 -1.67
N PRO A 435 -0.43 -7.12 -2.00
CA PRO A 435 -1.54 -6.78 -1.11
C PRO A 435 -1.56 -7.73 0.12
N LEU A 436 -0.54 -7.60 0.94
CA LEU A 436 -0.33 -8.47 2.10
C LEU A 436 -0.98 -7.87 3.34
N LYS A 437 -2.00 -8.55 3.86
CA LYS A 437 -2.69 -8.13 5.08
C LYS A 437 -1.81 -8.33 6.30
N MET A 438 -1.75 -7.32 7.14
CA MET A 438 -1.06 -7.41 8.44
C MET A 438 -1.85 -8.31 9.39
N THR A 439 -1.23 -9.37 9.85
CA THR A 439 -1.80 -10.27 10.86
C THR A 439 -0.75 -10.63 11.91
N ALA A 440 -1.17 -10.83 13.16
CA ALA A 440 -0.26 -11.18 14.25
C ALA A 440 0.58 -12.44 13.96
N GLN A 441 0.00 -13.45 13.30
CA GLN A 441 0.71 -14.66 12.94
C GLN A 441 1.84 -14.43 11.95
N ARG A 442 1.65 -13.49 11.01
CA ARG A 442 2.67 -13.13 10.02
C ARG A 442 3.77 -12.29 10.66
N GLU A 443 3.40 -11.36 11.56
CA GLU A 443 4.34 -10.50 12.30
C GLU A 443 5.29 -11.31 13.21
N GLU A 444 4.94 -12.54 13.60
CA GLU A 444 5.84 -13.43 14.35
C GLU A 444 7.08 -13.83 13.55
N VAL A 445 7.05 -13.80 12.21
CA VAL A 445 8.10 -14.34 11.34
C VAL A 445 8.68 -13.34 10.33
N ILE A 446 7.96 -12.24 10.07
CA ILE A 446 8.36 -11.17 9.15
C ILE A 446 8.03 -9.82 9.77
N ASP A 447 8.69 -8.76 9.33
CA ASP A 447 8.39 -7.39 9.76
C ASP A 447 7.58 -6.68 8.67
N PHE A 448 6.50 -6.00 9.08
CA PHE A 448 5.76 -5.13 8.20
C PHE A 448 6.27 -3.70 8.29
N VAL A 449 6.51 -3.08 7.14
CA VAL A 449 6.96 -1.69 7.07
C VAL A 449 5.79 -0.73 7.24
N THR A 450 5.88 0.11 8.25
CA THR A 450 4.91 1.18 8.53
C THR A 450 5.40 2.52 7.95
N PRO A 451 4.51 3.41 7.47
CA PRO A 451 3.05 3.25 7.41
C PRO A 451 2.59 2.29 6.31
N PHE A 452 1.40 1.72 6.50
CA PHE A 452 0.77 0.93 5.44
C PHE A 452 0.43 1.81 4.22
N TYR A 453 0.42 1.23 3.03
CA TYR A 453 0.21 1.98 1.80
C TYR A 453 -1.25 2.02 1.32
N GLU A 454 -2.09 1.08 1.75
CA GLU A 454 -3.53 1.04 1.41
C GLU A 454 -4.30 0.33 2.53
N GLN A 455 -5.59 0.64 2.65
CA GLN A 455 -6.48 0.03 3.62
C GLN A 455 -7.59 -0.74 2.92
N THR A 456 -7.85 -1.94 3.38
CA THR A 456 -8.93 -2.81 2.90
C THR A 456 -9.74 -3.36 4.06
N GLY A 457 -10.70 -4.21 3.78
CA GLY A 457 -11.52 -4.93 4.74
C GLY A 457 -12.31 -6.01 4.04
N ILE A 458 -13.40 -6.41 4.64
CA ILE A 458 -14.34 -7.38 4.08
C ILE A 458 -15.57 -6.62 3.57
N LEU A 459 -16.02 -6.96 2.39
CA LEU A 459 -17.20 -6.37 1.76
C LEU A 459 -18.09 -7.48 1.19
N ILE A 460 -19.38 -7.18 1.07
CA ILE A 460 -20.38 -8.08 0.48
C ILE A 460 -20.71 -7.57 -0.91
N MET A 461 -20.66 -8.45 -1.90
CA MET A 461 -21.03 -8.18 -3.27
C MET A 461 -22.28 -8.96 -3.66
N MET A 462 -23.19 -8.31 -4.36
CA MET A 462 -24.38 -8.92 -4.95
C MET A 462 -24.56 -8.46 -6.38
N ARG A 463 -25.39 -9.16 -7.11
CA ARG A 463 -25.86 -8.67 -8.41
C ARG A 463 -26.88 -7.56 -8.21
N ASN A 464 -26.85 -6.53 -9.04
CA ASN A 464 -27.91 -5.54 -9.14
C ASN A 464 -29.23 -6.25 -9.46
N PRO A 465 -30.26 -6.14 -8.62
CA PRO A 465 -31.55 -6.74 -8.92
C PRO A 465 -32.10 -6.15 -10.23
N VAL A 466 -32.50 -7.00 -11.13
CA VAL A 466 -33.25 -6.56 -12.31
C VAL A 466 -34.62 -6.09 -11.83
N VAL A 467 -34.89 -4.82 -11.96
CA VAL A 467 -36.18 -4.24 -11.61
C VAL A 467 -37.22 -4.79 -12.59
N GLU A 468 -38.08 -5.70 -12.15
CA GLU A 468 -39.23 -6.12 -12.95
C GLU A 468 -40.17 -4.91 -13.15
N THR A 469 -40.19 -4.38 -14.36
CA THR A 469 -41.11 -3.29 -14.74
C THR A 469 -42.48 -3.88 -14.97
N SER A 470 -43.43 -3.57 -14.07
CA SER A 470 -44.83 -3.94 -14.24
C SER A 470 -45.57 -2.83 -14.99
N LEU A 471 -46.27 -3.18 -16.10
CA LEU A 471 -47.08 -2.25 -16.88
C LEU A 471 -48.15 -1.49 -16.07
N PHE A 472 -48.58 -2.08 -14.94
CA PHE A 472 -49.59 -1.49 -14.06
C PHE A 472 -49.00 -0.99 -12.73
N LYS A 473 -47.72 -0.68 -12.68
CA LYS A 473 -47.00 -0.23 -11.48
C LYS A 473 -47.62 1.00 -10.79
N PHE A 474 -48.23 1.91 -11.58
CA PHE A 474 -48.97 3.07 -11.05
C PHE A 474 -50.20 2.71 -10.21
N MET A 475 -50.79 1.51 -10.38
CA MET A 475 -51.95 1.06 -9.57
C MET A 475 -51.49 0.58 -8.18
N THR A 476 -50.25 0.15 -8.02
CA THR A 476 -49.73 -0.32 -6.73
C THR A 476 -49.39 0.82 -5.74
N VAL A 477 -49.39 2.06 -6.22
CA VAL A 477 -49.16 3.27 -5.38
C VAL A 477 -50.17 3.40 -4.23
N LEU A 478 -51.41 3.00 -4.48
CA LEU A 478 -52.46 2.92 -3.44
C LEU A 478 -52.84 1.46 -3.22
N ARG A 479 -53.10 1.08 -1.95
CA ARG A 479 -53.62 -0.25 -1.63
C ARG A 479 -55.02 -0.44 -2.20
N LEU A 480 -55.39 -1.67 -2.51
CA LEU A 480 -56.68 -2.04 -3.07
C LEU A 480 -57.84 -1.51 -2.21
N GLU A 481 -57.72 -1.50 -0.90
CA GLU A 481 -58.72 -0.96 0.06
C GLU A 481 -59.02 0.53 -0.22
N VAL A 482 -58.00 1.33 -0.56
CA VAL A 482 -58.16 2.75 -0.86
C VAL A 482 -58.86 2.92 -2.18
N TRP A 483 -58.56 2.15 -3.22
CA TRP A 483 -59.27 2.15 -4.50
C TRP A 483 -60.73 1.82 -4.36
N LEU A 484 -61.07 0.77 -3.54
CA LEU A 484 -62.43 0.40 -3.25
C LEU A 484 -63.15 1.50 -2.47
N SER A 485 -62.54 2.18 -1.53
CA SER A 485 -63.14 3.27 -0.77
C SER A 485 -63.40 4.51 -1.64
N ILE A 486 -62.55 4.79 -2.61
CA ILE A 486 -62.76 5.89 -3.60
C ILE A 486 -64.02 5.57 -4.44
N ILE A 487 -64.16 4.36 -4.95
CA ILE A 487 -65.30 3.91 -5.73
C ILE A 487 -66.57 3.99 -4.87
N ALA A 488 -66.54 3.50 -3.63
CA ALA A 488 -67.66 3.61 -2.71
C ALA A 488 -68.09 5.05 -2.42
N ALA A 489 -67.13 5.95 -2.20
CA ALA A 489 -67.39 7.39 -2.03
C ALA A 489 -68.05 8.04 -3.25
N LEU A 490 -67.60 7.67 -4.46
CA LEU A 490 -68.18 8.15 -5.71
C LEU A 490 -69.64 7.68 -5.86
N VAL A 491 -69.92 6.38 -5.59
CA VAL A 491 -71.27 5.83 -5.66
C VAL A 491 -72.15 6.48 -4.60
N ALA A 492 -71.69 6.61 -3.37
CA ALA A 492 -72.48 7.22 -2.27
C ALA A 492 -72.79 8.68 -2.59
N THR A 493 -71.84 9.47 -3.10
CA THR A 493 -72.05 10.86 -3.50
C THR A 493 -73.09 10.99 -4.64
N SER A 494 -73.02 10.06 -5.63
CA SER A 494 -73.98 10.02 -6.73
C SER A 494 -75.40 9.76 -6.26
N ILE A 495 -75.59 8.80 -5.38
CA ILE A 495 -76.90 8.48 -4.80
C ILE A 495 -77.42 9.64 -3.95
N MET A 496 -76.56 10.26 -3.13
CA MET A 496 -76.96 11.37 -2.27
C MET A 496 -77.30 12.58 -3.11
N LEU A 497 -76.58 12.89 -4.19
CA LEU A 497 -76.90 13.96 -5.10
C LEU A 497 -78.29 13.77 -5.77
N TRP A 498 -78.58 12.53 -6.22
CA TRP A 498 -79.90 12.16 -6.76
C TRP A 498 -81.01 12.30 -5.68
N LEU A 499 -80.81 11.87 -4.45
CA LEU A 499 -81.78 12.05 -3.37
C LEU A 499 -82.03 13.53 -3.08
N LEU A 500 -80.99 14.32 -2.91
CA LEU A 500 -81.07 15.77 -2.63
C LEU A 500 -81.78 16.55 -3.76
N ASP A 501 -81.56 16.20 -5.04
CA ASP A 501 -82.20 16.81 -6.15
C ASP A 501 -83.74 16.39 -6.24
N THR A 502 -84.05 15.16 -5.85
CA THR A 502 -85.38 14.59 -5.89
C THR A 502 -86.26 15.17 -4.77
N TYR A 503 -85.76 15.34 -3.55
CA TYR A 503 -86.56 15.76 -2.39
C TYR A 503 -86.45 17.28 -2.11
N SER A 504 -85.48 18.01 -2.58
CA SER A 504 -85.32 19.39 -2.31
C SER A 504 -86.40 20.25 -2.99
N PRO A 505 -87.11 21.08 -2.23
CA PRO A 505 -88.11 21.98 -2.79
C PRO A 505 -87.51 23.09 -3.67
N TYR A 506 -86.18 23.33 -3.55
CA TYR A 506 -85.45 24.34 -4.32
C TYR A 506 -84.72 23.76 -5.54
N SER A 507 -84.89 22.51 -5.87
CA SER A 507 -84.27 21.86 -7.01
C SER A 507 -84.98 22.34 -8.32
N SER A 508 -84.26 22.34 -9.44
CA SER A 508 -84.79 22.69 -10.79
C SER A 508 -85.90 21.73 -11.15
N ARG A 509 -85.94 20.52 -10.64
CA ARG A 509 -87.03 19.56 -10.87
C ARG A 509 -88.30 19.90 -10.16
N ASN A 510 -88.25 20.39 -8.90
CA ASN A 510 -89.44 20.66 -8.08
C ASN A 510 -89.93 22.11 -8.18
N ASN A 511 -89.05 23.06 -8.52
CA ASN A 511 -89.39 24.49 -8.61
C ASN A 511 -89.32 25.06 -10.05
N LYS A 512 -90.16 24.57 -10.91
CA LYS A 512 -90.25 25.02 -12.34
C LYS A 512 -90.70 26.47 -12.49
N LYS A 513 -91.29 27.09 -11.46
CA LYS A 513 -91.64 28.52 -11.49
C LYS A 513 -90.39 29.42 -11.34
N ALA A 514 -89.40 29.02 -10.60
CA ALA A 514 -88.15 29.76 -10.40
C ALA A 514 -87.11 29.50 -11.51
N TYR A 515 -87.33 28.45 -12.29
CA TYR A 515 -86.41 28.02 -13.34
C TYR A 515 -87.21 27.80 -14.67
N PRO A 516 -87.58 28.84 -15.38
CA PRO A 516 -88.40 28.73 -16.62
C PRO A 516 -87.63 28.19 -17.81
N PHE A 517 -86.26 28.11 -17.72
CA PHE A 517 -85.44 27.59 -18.80
C PHE A 517 -85.14 26.12 -18.57
N PRO A 518 -84.77 25.31 -19.60
CA PRO A 518 -84.39 23.95 -19.49
C PRO A 518 -83.09 23.84 -18.71
N CYS A 519 -83.14 23.48 -17.40
CA CYS A 519 -81.98 23.20 -16.56
C CYS A 519 -81.71 21.71 -16.51
N ARG A 520 -80.48 21.33 -16.25
CA ARG A 520 -80.05 19.95 -16.08
C ARG A 520 -80.78 19.31 -14.85
N GLU A 521 -81.54 18.21 -15.07
CA GLU A 521 -82.21 17.45 -14.06
C GLU A 521 -81.31 16.32 -13.63
N PHE A 522 -80.98 16.20 -12.32
CA PHE A 522 -80.15 15.17 -11.78
C PHE A 522 -80.92 13.90 -11.54
N THR A 523 -81.14 13.15 -12.65
CA THR A 523 -81.57 11.75 -12.58
C THR A 523 -80.42 10.89 -12.04
N LEU A 524 -80.68 9.65 -11.59
CA LEU A 524 -79.64 8.76 -11.10
C LEU A 524 -78.49 8.59 -12.11
N LYS A 525 -78.75 8.48 -13.38
CA LYS A 525 -77.75 8.42 -14.44
C LYS A 525 -76.94 9.72 -14.54
N GLU A 526 -77.62 10.85 -14.50
CA GLU A 526 -76.95 12.17 -14.60
C GLU A 526 -76.16 12.50 -13.34
N SER A 527 -76.57 12.02 -12.17
CA SER A 527 -75.82 12.12 -10.92
C SER A 527 -74.51 11.32 -10.98
N PHE A 528 -74.56 10.06 -11.46
CA PHE A 528 -73.37 9.24 -11.65
C PHE A 528 -72.43 9.87 -12.69
N TRP A 529 -72.98 10.32 -13.80
CA TRP A 529 -72.17 11.00 -14.86
C TRP A 529 -71.53 12.28 -14.30
N PHE A 530 -72.26 13.10 -13.55
CA PHE A 530 -71.74 14.30 -12.91
C PHE A 530 -70.63 14.04 -11.93
N THR A 531 -70.79 13.06 -11.03
CA THR A 531 -69.77 12.67 -10.04
C THR A 531 -68.53 12.06 -10.72
N LEU A 532 -68.69 11.24 -11.74
CA LEU A 532 -67.58 10.65 -12.51
C LEU A 532 -66.80 11.76 -13.26
N THR A 533 -67.48 12.69 -13.95
CA THR A 533 -66.80 13.81 -14.67
C THR A 533 -66.21 14.82 -13.71
N SER A 534 -66.74 15.02 -12.54
CA SER A 534 -66.17 15.85 -11.46
C SER A 534 -64.99 15.22 -10.76
N PHE A 535 -64.83 13.88 -10.75
CA PHE A 535 -63.68 13.18 -10.27
C PHE A 535 -62.45 13.37 -11.19
N THR A 536 -62.71 13.47 -12.48
CA THR A 536 -61.69 13.91 -13.45
C THR A 536 -61.65 15.45 -13.47
N PRO A 537 -60.46 16.11 -13.64
CA PRO A 537 -60.32 17.58 -13.55
C PRO A 537 -61.03 18.35 -14.67
N GLN A 538 -61.92 17.71 -15.41
CA GLN A 538 -62.68 18.29 -16.56
C GLN A 538 -63.96 19.01 -16.12
N GLY A 539 -64.37 18.89 -14.84
CA GLY A 539 -65.55 19.48 -14.30
C GLY A 539 -66.86 18.76 -14.67
N GLY A 540 -67.89 18.82 -13.85
CA GLY A 540 -69.13 18.10 -14.02
C GLY A 540 -70.19 18.79 -14.95
N GLY A 541 -69.88 19.94 -15.53
CA GLY A 541 -70.87 20.74 -16.24
C GLY A 541 -71.72 21.60 -15.33
N GLU A 542 -73.03 21.81 -15.65
CA GLU A 542 -73.89 22.64 -14.80
C GLU A 542 -74.06 22.04 -13.40
N ALA A 543 -73.75 22.84 -12.35
CA ALA A 543 -73.92 22.49 -10.98
C ALA A 543 -75.39 22.44 -10.55
N PRO A 544 -75.80 21.63 -9.56
CA PRO A 544 -77.14 21.56 -9.05
C PRO A 544 -77.62 22.95 -8.50
N LYS A 545 -78.89 23.27 -8.62
CA LYS A 545 -79.44 24.59 -8.23
C LYS A 545 -79.78 24.68 -6.74
N SER A 546 -80.10 23.53 -6.10
CA SER A 546 -80.46 23.50 -4.67
C SER A 546 -79.22 23.79 -3.82
N LEU A 547 -79.37 24.49 -2.69
CA LEU A 547 -78.30 24.84 -1.80
C LEU A 547 -77.68 23.57 -1.16
N SER A 548 -78.51 22.58 -0.76
CA SER A 548 -78.07 21.30 -0.17
C SER A 548 -77.21 20.51 -1.13
N ALA A 549 -77.60 20.41 -2.42
CA ALA A 549 -76.82 19.71 -3.41
C ALA A 549 -75.53 20.46 -3.76
N ARG A 550 -75.51 21.83 -3.75
CA ARG A 550 -74.24 22.61 -3.91
C ARG A 550 -73.28 22.37 -2.76
N THR A 551 -73.78 22.33 -1.54
CA THR A 551 -72.91 22.04 -0.39
C THR A 551 -72.26 20.64 -0.52
N LEU A 552 -73.04 19.62 -0.91
CA LEU A 552 -72.50 18.28 -1.17
C LEU A 552 -71.43 18.28 -2.26
N VAL A 553 -71.70 18.96 -3.36
CA VAL A 553 -70.74 19.10 -4.49
C VAL A 553 -69.46 19.84 -4.07
N ALA A 554 -69.56 20.88 -3.25
CA ALA A 554 -68.41 21.59 -2.72
C ALA A 554 -67.51 20.69 -1.87
N VAL A 555 -68.08 19.92 -0.97
CA VAL A 555 -67.34 18.91 -0.13
C VAL A 555 -66.74 17.80 -0.99
N TYR A 556 -67.46 17.36 -2.01
CA TYR A 556 -66.98 16.34 -2.93
C TYR A 556 -65.79 16.85 -3.76
N TRP A 557 -65.84 18.08 -4.25
CA TRP A 557 -64.70 18.68 -4.97
C TRP A 557 -63.49 18.85 -4.08
N LEU A 558 -63.63 19.25 -2.84
CA LEU A 558 -62.56 19.25 -1.86
C LEU A 558 -61.93 17.87 -1.68
N PHE A 559 -62.76 16.82 -1.53
CA PHE A 559 -62.29 15.44 -1.46
C PHE A 559 -61.50 15.02 -2.70
N VAL A 560 -61.99 15.35 -3.90
CA VAL A 560 -61.33 15.04 -5.18
C VAL A 560 -59.95 15.72 -5.28
N VAL A 561 -59.87 17.01 -4.89
CA VAL A 561 -58.60 17.76 -4.90
C VAL A 561 -57.58 17.13 -3.95
N LEU A 562 -57.98 16.78 -2.73
CA LEU A 562 -57.13 16.15 -1.73
C LEU A 562 -56.64 14.78 -2.18
N MET A 563 -57.53 13.97 -2.76
CA MET A 563 -57.18 12.63 -3.26
C MET A 563 -56.22 12.71 -4.46
N LEU A 564 -56.43 13.65 -5.39
CA LEU A 564 -55.55 13.84 -6.52
C LEU A 564 -54.14 14.30 -6.08
N ALA A 565 -54.09 15.26 -5.14
CA ALA A 565 -52.84 15.72 -4.57
C ALA A 565 -52.10 14.59 -3.84
N THR A 566 -52.80 13.79 -3.05
CA THR A 566 -52.26 12.62 -2.32
C THR A 566 -51.73 11.58 -3.30
N PHE A 567 -52.47 11.26 -4.35
CA PHE A 567 -52.05 10.29 -5.36
C PHE A 567 -50.78 10.74 -6.07
N THR A 568 -50.73 12.03 -6.52
CA THR A 568 -49.57 12.60 -7.23
C THR A 568 -48.34 12.62 -6.35
N ALA A 569 -48.48 13.05 -5.07
CA ALA A 569 -47.37 13.03 -4.11
C ALA A 569 -46.84 11.61 -3.82
N ASN A 570 -47.76 10.66 -3.58
CA ASN A 570 -47.37 9.26 -3.34
C ASN A 570 -46.76 8.61 -4.59
N LEU A 571 -47.24 8.90 -5.80
CA LEU A 571 -46.65 8.40 -7.03
C LEU A 571 -45.22 8.93 -7.21
N ALA A 572 -44.99 10.23 -6.97
CA ALA A 572 -43.67 10.83 -7.03
C ALA A 572 -42.71 10.18 -6.00
N ALA A 573 -43.17 10.06 -4.76
CA ALA A 573 -42.40 9.40 -3.69
C ALA A 573 -42.09 7.92 -4.01
N PHE A 574 -43.07 7.16 -4.51
CA PHE A 574 -42.92 5.77 -4.90
C PHE A 574 -41.87 5.60 -6.02
N LEU A 575 -41.91 6.39 -7.05
CA LEU A 575 -40.96 6.37 -8.14
C LEU A 575 -39.52 6.76 -7.71
N THR A 576 -39.42 7.63 -6.69
CA THR A 576 -38.12 8.07 -6.16
C THR A 576 -37.50 7.06 -5.22
N VAL A 577 -38.28 6.46 -4.32
CA VAL A 577 -37.79 5.54 -3.27
C VAL A 577 -37.41 4.17 -3.85
N GLU A 578 -38.04 3.71 -4.91
CA GLU A 578 -37.77 2.38 -5.50
C GLU A 578 -36.37 2.25 -6.12
N ARG A 579 -35.71 3.37 -6.43
CA ARG A 579 -34.32 3.39 -6.93
C ARG A 579 -33.26 3.02 -5.87
N MET A 580 -33.61 2.91 -4.59
CA MET A 580 -32.65 2.82 -3.49
C MET A 580 -32.76 1.56 -2.61
N LYS A 581 -33.58 0.58 -2.96
CA LYS A 581 -33.74 -0.63 -2.13
C LYS A 581 -32.86 -1.77 -2.59
N THR A 582 -31.65 -1.88 -1.96
CA THR A 582 -30.96 -3.17 -1.91
C THR A 582 -31.70 -4.10 -0.94
N PRO A 583 -31.84 -5.40 -1.27
CA PRO A 583 -32.57 -6.36 -0.43
C PRO A 583 -31.93 -6.56 0.94
N VAL A 584 -30.65 -6.30 1.08
CA VAL A 584 -29.85 -6.38 2.32
C VAL A 584 -28.92 -5.17 2.38
N GLN A 585 -28.73 -4.59 3.56
CA GLN A 585 -27.92 -3.39 3.79
C GLN A 585 -26.76 -3.60 4.76
N SER A 586 -26.68 -4.76 5.43
CA SER A 586 -25.62 -5.04 6.38
C SER A 586 -25.40 -6.54 6.56
N LEU A 587 -24.24 -6.89 7.11
CA LEU A 587 -23.91 -8.29 7.49
C LEU A 587 -24.90 -8.87 8.49
N ASP A 588 -25.36 -8.06 9.46
CA ASP A 588 -26.38 -8.48 10.45
C ASP A 588 -27.70 -8.85 9.78
N GLN A 589 -28.15 -8.08 8.79
CA GLN A 589 -29.35 -8.41 8.03
C GLN A 589 -29.16 -9.66 7.17
N LEU A 590 -27.95 -9.84 6.61
CA LEU A 590 -27.63 -11.03 5.83
C LEU A 590 -27.64 -12.30 6.71
N ALA A 591 -27.12 -12.20 7.93
CA ALA A 591 -27.09 -13.31 8.89
C ALA A 591 -28.48 -13.76 9.38
N ARG A 592 -29.46 -12.83 9.46
CA ARG A 592 -30.79 -13.08 9.98
C ARG A 592 -31.80 -13.61 8.96
N GLN A 593 -31.45 -13.59 7.70
CA GLN A 593 -32.33 -14.04 6.62
C GLN A 593 -31.81 -15.35 6.00
N SER A 594 -32.73 -16.16 5.43
CA SER A 594 -32.44 -17.47 4.79
C SER A 594 -32.71 -17.46 3.28
N ARG A 595 -33.07 -16.31 2.70
CA ARG A 595 -33.47 -16.23 1.29
C ARG A 595 -32.26 -16.10 0.37
N ILE A 596 -31.23 -15.37 0.81
CA ILE A 596 -30.02 -15.08 0.03
C ILE A 596 -28.93 -16.01 0.52
N ASN A 597 -28.44 -16.86 -0.35
CA ASN A 597 -27.28 -17.69 -0.09
C ASN A 597 -26.00 -16.87 -0.24
N TYR A 598 -24.98 -17.15 0.55
CA TYR A 598 -23.72 -16.46 0.47
C TYR A 598 -22.54 -17.38 0.76
N THR A 599 -21.39 -17.03 0.14
CA THR A 599 -20.19 -17.85 0.24
C THR A 599 -18.91 -17.02 0.32
N VAL A 600 -17.82 -17.68 0.68
CA VAL A 600 -16.45 -17.15 0.72
C VAL A 600 -15.51 -18.08 -0.06
N VAL A 601 -14.29 -17.65 -0.33
CA VAL A 601 -13.25 -18.52 -0.90
C VAL A 601 -12.73 -19.48 0.18
N GLU A 602 -12.66 -20.76 -0.14
CA GLU A 602 -12.20 -21.82 0.76
C GLU A 602 -10.74 -21.57 1.20
N GLY A 603 -10.51 -21.62 2.51
CA GLY A 603 -9.16 -21.44 3.08
C GLY A 603 -8.56 -20.04 2.92
N SER A 604 -9.37 -19.04 2.51
CA SER A 604 -8.94 -17.64 2.47
C SER A 604 -8.84 -17.02 3.88
N ASP A 605 -8.14 -15.90 3.97
CA ASP A 605 -8.07 -15.11 5.22
C ASP A 605 -9.47 -14.73 5.74
N ILE A 606 -10.44 -14.51 4.83
CA ILE A 606 -11.81 -14.18 5.16
C ILE A 606 -12.56 -15.40 5.73
N HIS A 607 -12.35 -16.57 5.14
CA HIS A 607 -12.92 -17.81 5.69
C HIS A 607 -12.37 -18.05 7.10
N GLN A 608 -11.06 -17.87 7.30
CA GLN A 608 -10.43 -18.01 8.61
C GLN A 608 -10.94 -16.95 9.62
N PHE A 609 -11.23 -15.72 9.16
CA PHE A 609 -11.83 -14.69 9.98
C PHE A 609 -13.17 -15.14 10.58
N PHE A 610 -14.09 -15.69 9.77
CA PHE A 610 -15.36 -16.17 10.28
C PHE A 610 -15.20 -17.37 11.22
N ILE A 611 -14.25 -18.28 10.98
CA ILE A 611 -13.93 -19.39 11.90
C ILE A 611 -13.43 -18.83 13.24
N ASN A 612 -12.51 -17.87 13.21
CA ASN A 612 -11.95 -17.25 14.42
C ASN A 612 -13.00 -16.47 15.20
N MET A 613 -13.89 -15.74 14.50
CA MET A 613 -14.98 -15.00 15.14
C MET A 613 -16.01 -15.92 15.80
N LYS A 614 -16.33 -17.06 15.16
CA LYS A 614 -17.15 -18.09 15.79
C LYS A 614 -16.49 -18.66 17.05
N PHE A 615 -15.19 -18.97 16.96
CA PHE A 615 -14.45 -19.46 18.13
C PHE A 615 -14.46 -18.43 19.29
N ALA A 616 -14.34 -17.15 18.96
CA ALA A 616 -14.46 -16.07 19.94
C ALA A 616 -15.87 -16.01 20.56
N GLU A 617 -16.93 -16.11 19.74
CA GLU A 617 -18.32 -16.20 20.24
C GLU A 617 -18.49 -17.41 21.19
N ASP A 618 -18.03 -18.59 20.81
CA ASP A 618 -18.13 -19.82 21.62
C ASP A 618 -17.35 -19.69 22.94
N THR A 619 -16.21 -18.99 22.92
CA THR A 619 -15.39 -18.73 24.10
C THR A 619 -16.07 -17.74 25.05
N LEU A 620 -16.63 -16.66 24.50
CA LEU A 620 -17.40 -15.68 25.29
C LEU A 620 -18.67 -16.32 25.89
N TYR A 621 -19.35 -17.20 25.13
CA TYR A 621 -20.49 -17.95 25.63
C TYR A 621 -20.09 -18.86 26.80
N ARG A 622 -18.98 -19.60 26.69
CA ARG A 622 -18.44 -20.42 27.78
C ARG A 622 -18.10 -19.59 29.00
N MET A 623 -17.39 -18.48 28.84
CA MET A 623 -17.05 -17.58 29.94
C MET A 623 -18.31 -17.01 30.62
N TRP A 624 -19.30 -16.54 29.85
CA TRP A 624 -20.57 -16.07 30.37
C TRP A 624 -21.31 -17.16 31.19
N LYS A 625 -21.35 -18.38 30.63
CA LYS A 625 -21.96 -19.53 31.28
C LYS A 625 -21.25 -19.87 32.59
N GLU A 626 -19.95 -19.90 32.65
CA GLU A 626 -19.16 -20.13 33.85
C GLU A 626 -19.40 -19.06 34.91
N ILE A 627 -19.38 -17.79 34.56
CA ILE A 627 -19.64 -16.67 35.46
C ILE A 627 -21.06 -16.72 35.98
N THR A 628 -22.04 -17.04 35.11
CA THR A 628 -23.47 -17.03 35.49
C THR A 628 -23.86 -18.24 36.34
N LEU A 629 -23.28 -19.43 36.06
CA LEU A 629 -23.68 -20.67 36.73
C LEU A 629 -22.83 -21.02 37.96
N ASN A 630 -21.51 -20.61 37.96
CA ASN A 630 -20.57 -20.98 39.03
C ASN A 630 -20.35 -19.88 40.07
N SER A 631 -20.97 -18.69 39.93
CA SER A 631 -20.85 -17.64 40.94
C SER A 631 -21.49 -18.04 42.26
N SER A 632 -20.77 -17.83 43.39
CA SER A 632 -21.28 -18.05 44.74
C SER A 632 -22.46 -17.15 45.06
N SER A 633 -23.25 -17.51 46.06
CA SER A 633 -24.49 -16.84 46.44
C SER A 633 -24.33 -15.34 46.78
N ASP A 634 -23.10 -14.89 47.13
CA ASP A 634 -22.84 -13.49 47.49
C ASP A 634 -22.71 -12.57 46.30
N ASP A 635 -22.45 -13.11 45.10
CA ASP A 635 -22.24 -12.34 43.85
C ASP A 635 -23.52 -12.23 42.98
N LEU A 636 -24.71 -12.53 43.57
CA LEU A 636 -25.98 -12.47 42.84
C LEU A 636 -26.29 -11.11 42.19
N GLN A 637 -25.71 -10.04 42.74
CA GLN A 637 -25.92 -8.67 42.25
C GLN A 637 -25.28 -8.41 40.88
N TYR A 638 -24.28 -9.22 40.49
CA TYR A 638 -23.50 -9.04 39.24
C TYR A 638 -23.83 -10.09 38.16
N ARG A 639 -24.83 -10.93 38.38
CA ARG A 639 -25.24 -11.94 37.39
C ARG A 639 -25.92 -11.31 36.19
N VAL A 640 -25.36 -11.53 35.02
CA VAL A 640 -26.00 -11.20 33.74
C VAL A 640 -26.80 -12.43 33.29
N TRP A 641 -28.12 -12.39 33.46
CA TRP A 641 -29.01 -13.51 33.16
C TRP A 641 -29.21 -13.71 31.64
N GLU A 642 -29.14 -12.67 30.86
CA GLU A 642 -29.25 -12.76 29.42
C GLU A 642 -27.88 -12.77 28.78
N TYR A 643 -27.63 -13.65 27.83
CA TYR A 643 -26.40 -13.66 27.06
C TYR A 643 -26.31 -12.37 26.24
N PRO A 644 -25.31 -11.50 26.49
CA PRO A 644 -25.28 -10.16 25.90
C PRO A 644 -24.87 -10.13 24.43
N ILE A 645 -24.35 -11.25 23.92
CA ILE A 645 -23.80 -11.33 22.55
C ILE A 645 -24.76 -12.12 21.67
N LYS A 646 -25.05 -11.56 20.49
CA LYS A 646 -25.86 -12.26 19.48
C LYS A 646 -25.00 -13.32 18.80
N GLU A 647 -25.51 -14.51 18.62
CA GLU A 647 -24.89 -15.59 17.86
C GLU A 647 -24.97 -15.28 16.34
N GLN A 648 -24.15 -14.32 15.90
CA GLN A 648 -24.18 -13.84 14.53
C GLN A 648 -23.21 -14.61 13.65
N TYR A 649 -21.96 -14.74 14.10
CA TYR A 649 -20.90 -15.35 13.32
C TYR A 649 -21.03 -16.87 13.20
N GLY A 650 -21.62 -17.51 14.22
CA GLY A 650 -21.98 -18.92 14.16
C GLY A 650 -22.99 -19.21 13.04
N ASN A 651 -24.06 -18.40 12.95
CA ASN A 651 -25.07 -18.54 11.89
C ASN A 651 -24.47 -18.24 10.49
N ILE A 652 -23.59 -17.23 10.39
CA ILE A 652 -22.90 -16.90 9.13
C ILE A 652 -22.04 -18.08 8.66
N LEU A 653 -21.23 -18.66 9.54
CA LEU A 653 -20.36 -19.78 9.19
C LEU A 653 -21.16 -21.04 8.79
N LEU A 654 -22.28 -21.31 9.46
CA LEU A 654 -23.17 -22.39 9.07
C LEU A 654 -23.73 -22.17 7.65
N ALA A 655 -24.23 -20.98 7.35
CA ALA A 655 -24.77 -20.65 6.04
C ALA A 655 -23.69 -20.68 4.92
N ILE A 656 -22.44 -20.28 5.23
CA ILE A 656 -21.31 -20.42 4.32
C ILE A 656 -21.03 -21.90 4.01
N ASN A 657 -21.03 -22.76 5.03
CA ASN A 657 -20.79 -24.19 4.86
C ASN A 657 -21.92 -24.86 4.06
N ASP A 658 -23.18 -24.48 4.31
CA ASP A 658 -24.34 -24.98 3.57
C ASP A 658 -24.30 -24.56 2.09
N SER A 659 -23.82 -23.37 1.79
CA SER A 659 -23.66 -22.85 0.43
C SER A 659 -22.43 -23.37 -0.30
N MET A 660 -21.58 -24.13 0.37
CA MET A 660 -20.25 -24.63 -0.07
C MET A 660 -19.28 -23.48 -0.45
N PRO A 661 -18.15 -23.32 0.27
CA PRO A 661 -17.11 -22.38 -0.10
C PRO A 661 -16.61 -22.60 -1.53
N VAL A 662 -16.34 -21.52 -2.25
CA VAL A 662 -15.79 -21.57 -3.62
C VAL A 662 -14.29 -21.77 -3.61
N LYS A 663 -13.73 -22.40 -4.64
CA LYS A 663 -12.29 -22.65 -4.72
C LYS A 663 -11.50 -21.40 -5.02
N ASP A 664 -12.02 -20.55 -5.92
CA ASP A 664 -11.36 -19.34 -6.40
C ASP A 664 -12.32 -18.15 -6.40
N ALA A 665 -11.78 -16.92 -6.31
CA ALA A 665 -12.57 -15.70 -6.36
C ALA A 665 -13.35 -15.54 -7.67
N GLU A 666 -12.77 -15.97 -8.80
CA GLU A 666 -13.44 -15.92 -10.11
C GLU A 666 -14.73 -16.77 -10.15
N GLU A 667 -14.72 -17.94 -9.50
CA GLU A 667 -15.92 -18.76 -9.35
C GLU A 667 -16.99 -18.02 -8.53
N GLY A 668 -16.58 -17.30 -7.49
CA GLY A 668 -17.46 -16.46 -6.68
C GLY A 668 -18.13 -15.36 -7.51
N TYR A 669 -17.34 -14.62 -8.28
CA TYR A 669 -17.85 -13.58 -9.19
C TYR A 669 -18.80 -14.15 -10.26
N ARG A 670 -18.49 -15.32 -10.81
CA ARG A 670 -19.36 -15.99 -11.77
C ARG A 670 -20.71 -16.37 -11.16
N LYS A 671 -20.72 -16.99 -9.98
CA LYS A 671 -21.98 -17.35 -9.26
C LYS A 671 -22.84 -16.12 -8.98
N VAL A 672 -22.25 -15.01 -8.55
CA VAL A 672 -23.00 -13.74 -8.36
C VAL A 672 -23.54 -13.22 -9.69
N ASN A 673 -22.79 -13.30 -10.78
CA ASN A 673 -23.27 -12.85 -12.08
C ASN A 673 -24.39 -13.73 -12.67
N GLU A 674 -24.44 -15.00 -12.34
CA GLU A 674 -25.50 -15.94 -12.74
C GLU A 674 -26.78 -15.74 -11.92
N ALA A 675 -26.72 -15.22 -10.68
CA ALA A 675 -27.85 -14.99 -9.79
C ALA A 675 -28.70 -13.77 -10.19
N VAL A 676 -29.50 -13.92 -11.24
CA VAL A 676 -30.29 -12.81 -11.83
C VAL A 676 -31.25 -12.16 -10.81
N ASN A 677 -31.80 -12.94 -9.88
CA ASN A 677 -32.76 -12.49 -8.88
C ASN A 677 -32.10 -11.85 -7.64
N ALA A 678 -30.77 -11.63 -7.66
CA ALA A 678 -30.00 -11.16 -6.51
C ALA A 678 -30.20 -12.03 -5.24
N ASP A 679 -30.29 -13.34 -5.41
CA ASP A 679 -30.48 -14.35 -4.36
C ASP A 679 -29.17 -14.98 -3.89
N PHE A 680 -28.03 -14.48 -4.39
CA PHE A 680 -26.71 -14.94 -4.03
C PHE A 680 -25.75 -13.77 -3.74
N ALA A 681 -24.97 -13.87 -2.66
CA ALA A 681 -23.96 -12.89 -2.26
C ALA A 681 -22.58 -13.54 -2.17
N PHE A 682 -21.56 -12.77 -2.46
CA PHE A 682 -20.17 -13.17 -2.31
C PHE A 682 -19.45 -12.23 -1.34
N ILE A 683 -18.83 -12.81 -0.33
CA ILE A 683 -18.12 -12.06 0.72
C ILE A 683 -16.63 -12.21 0.43
N HIS A 684 -15.99 -11.10 0.11
CA HIS A 684 -14.59 -11.11 -0.28
C HIS A 684 -13.88 -9.81 0.11
N ASP A 685 -12.61 -9.67 -0.28
CA ASP A 685 -11.81 -8.47 -0.04
C ASP A 685 -12.43 -7.23 -0.66
N ALA A 686 -12.49 -6.14 0.12
CA ALA A 686 -13.16 -4.91 -0.29
C ALA A 686 -12.51 -4.25 -1.50
N ALA A 687 -11.18 -4.27 -1.60
CA ALA A 687 -10.46 -3.66 -2.71
C ALA A 687 -10.70 -4.43 -4.02
N GLU A 688 -10.71 -5.77 -3.97
CA GLU A 688 -11.00 -6.60 -5.14
C GLU A 688 -12.47 -6.49 -5.58
N ILE A 689 -13.41 -6.49 -4.63
CA ILE A 689 -14.83 -6.26 -4.93
C ILE A 689 -15.05 -4.90 -5.59
N LYS A 690 -14.47 -3.82 -5.05
CA LYS A 690 -14.56 -2.48 -5.65
C LYS A 690 -14.00 -2.45 -7.06
N TYR A 691 -12.92 -3.19 -7.31
CA TYR A 691 -12.33 -3.31 -8.64
C TYR A 691 -13.28 -4.00 -9.63
N GLN A 692 -13.94 -5.09 -9.22
CA GLN A 692 -14.91 -5.79 -10.06
C GLN A 692 -16.16 -4.94 -10.31
N ILE A 693 -16.64 -4.19 -9.32
CA ILE A 693 -17.76 -3.26 -9.47
C ILE A 693 -17.40 -2.12 -10.42
N ALA A 694 -16.14 -1.63 -10.41
CA ALA A 694 -15.68 -0.60 -11.32
C ALA A 694 -15.63 -1.06 -12.80
N ARG A 695 -15.66 -2.36 -13.08
CA ARG A 695 -15.58 -2.96 -14.43
C ARG A 695 -16.88 -3.59 -14.91
N ASN A 696 -17.78 -3.96 -14.03
CA ASN A 696 -19.00 -4.67 -14.38
C ASN A 696 -20.23 -3.98 -13.78
N CYS A 697 -21.16 -3.59 -14.67
CA CYS A 697 -22.41 -2.92 -14.28
C CYS A 697 -23.37 -3.79 -13.46
N ASN A 698 -23.24 -5.12 -13.57
CA ASN A 698 -24.15 -6.05 -12.90
C ASN A 698 -23.89 -6.17 -11.41
N PHE A 699 -22.75 -5.71 -10.92
CA PHE A 699 -22.36 -5.87 -9.52
C PHE A 699 -22.63 -4.61 -8.71
N THR A 700 -23.03 -4.82 -7.46
CA THR A 700 -23.19 -3.77 -6.45
C THR A 700 -22.64 -4.23 -5.11
N GLN A 701 -22.13 -3.26 -4.36
CA GLN A 701 -21.74 -3.50 -2.97
C GLN A 701 -22.94 -3.44 -2.04
N VAL A 702 -22.88 -4.20 -0.97
CA VAL A 702 -23.90 -4.22 0.09
C VAL A 702 -23.25 -3.87 1.41
N GLY A 703 -23.77 -2.82 2.05
CA GLY A 703 -23.28 -2.35 3.34
C GLY A 703 -21.96 -1.59 3.26
N GLU A 704 -21.35 -1.43 4.42
CA GLU A 704 -20.06 -0.79 4.62
C GLU A 704 -18.95 -1.83 4.76
N ILE A 705 -17.71 -1.41 4.59
CA ILE A 705 -16.54 -2.25 4.83
C ILE A 705 -16.47 -2.57 6.32
N PHE A 706 -16.23 -3.83 6.66
CA PHE A 706 -16.02 -4.28 8.03
C PHE A 706 -14.72 -5.07 8.16
N ALA A 707 -14.25 -5.28 9.39
CA ALA A 707 -12.97 -5.93 9.69
C ALA A 707 -11.80 -5.33 8.88
N GLU A 708 -11.66 -4.00 8.97
CA GLU A 708 -10.62 -3.27 8.24
C GLU A 708 -9.23 -3.76 8.62
N GLN A 709 -8.38 -3.98 7.62
CA GLN A 709 -7.00 -4.43 7.75
C GLN A 709 -6.13 -3.66 6.75
N PRO A 710 -4.95 -3.18 7.17
CA PRO A 710 -4.05 -2.50 6.25
C PRO A 710 -3.26 -3.50 5.40
N TYR A 711 -2.93 -3.06 4.19
CA TYR A 711 -1.91 -3.68 3.36
C TYR A 711 -0.57 -3.01 3.61
N ALA A 712 0.45 -3.80 3.85
CA ALA A 712 1.79 -3.29 4.10
C ALA A 712 2.84 -4.04 3.27
N LEU A 713 3.94 -3.34 2.99
CA LEU A 713 5.16 -3.93 2.47
C LEU A 713 5.79 -4.79 3.58
N ALA A 714 6.30 -5.96 3.23
CA ALA A 714 6.94 -6.85 4.19
C ALA A 714 8.42 -7.07 3.86
N ILE A 715 9.22 -7.15 4.90
CA ILE A 715 10.66 -7.43 4.87
C ILE A 715 11.00 -8.52 5.86
N GLN A 716 12.22 -9.03 5.80
CA GLN A 716 12.70 -9.99 6.79
C GLN A 716 12.73 -9.40 8.19
N GLN A 717 12.43 -10.21 9.18
CA GLN A 717 12.42 -9.82 10.57
C GLN A 717 13.78 -9.25 11.01
N GLY A 718 13.77 -8.09 11.69
CA GLY A 718 14.97 -7.40 12.14
C GLY A 718 15.80 -6.75 11.03
N SER A 719 15.25 -6.59 9.82
CA SER A 719 15.97 -5.96 8.71
C SER A 719 16.17 -4.46 8.97
N HIS A 720 17.39 -4.01 8.79
CA HIS A 720 17.75 -2.60 8.87
C HIS A 720 17.10 -1.70 7.78
N LEU A 721 16.50 -2.31 6.78
CA LEU A 721 15.84 -1.60 5.68
C LEU A 721 14.49 -1.00 6.11
N HIS A 722 13.95 -1.39 7.28
CA HIS A 722 12.67 -0.94 7.77
C HIS A 722 12.52 0.60 7.73
N ASP A 723 13.47 1.32 8.33
CA ASP A 723 13.40 2.78 8.44
C ASP A 723 13.55 3.48 7.09
N GLU A 724 14.37 2.93 6.20
CA GLU A 724 14.58 3.50 4.87
C GLU A 724 13.33 3.36 3.99
N PHE A 725 12.70 2.18 4.00
CA PHE A 725 11.43 1.95 3.31
C PHE A 725 10.30 2.77 3.92
N SER A 726 10.22 2.81 5.26
CA SER A 726 9.23 3.63 5.99
C SER A 726 9.29 5.10 5.59
N LYS A 727 10.49 5.68 5.60
CA LYS A 727 10.71 7.06 5.15
C LYS A 727 10.26 7.28 3.70
N SER A 728 10.63 6.38 2.80
CA SER A 728 10.28 6.48 1.38
C SER A 728 8.77 6.38 1.15
N ILE A 729 8.07 5.52 1.91
CA ILE A 729 6.61 5.40 1.85
C ILE A 729 5.92 6.67 2.34
N ILE A 730 6.39 7.27 3.46
CA ILE A 730 5.85 8.55 3.97
C ILE A 730 5.99 9.66 2.93
N GLU A 731 7.15 9.73 2.27
CA GLU A 731 7.38 10.73 1.24
C GLU A 731 6.47 10.52 0.02
N LEU A 732 6.22 9.26 -0.40
CA LEU A 732 5.27 8.94 -1.47
C LEU A 732 3.82 9.26 -1.09
N GLN A 733 3.43 9.06 0.19
CA GLN A 733 2.13 9.48 0.71
C GLN A 733 1.98 11.01 0.66
N HIS A 734 3.04 11.73 1.03
CA HIS A 734 3.04 13.19 0.95
C HIS A 734 2.87 13.71 -0.49
N GLU A 735 3.43 13.02 -1.47
CA GLU A 735 3.27 13.30 -2.91
C GLU A 735 1.90 12.86 -3.46
N ARG A 736 1.02 12.25 -2.65
CA ARG A 736 -0.27 11.67 -3.06
C ARG A 736 -0.14 10.60 -4.14
N PHE A 737 0.97 9.91 -4.18
CA PHE A 737 1.24 8.89 -5.19
C PHE A 737 0.24 7.73 -5.13
N PHE A 738 -0.10 7.28 -3.93
CA PHE A 738 -1.06 6.17 -3.74
C PHE A 738 -2.48 6.54 -4.16
N GLU A 739 -2.91 7.79 -3.93
CA GLU A 739 -4.20 8.31 -4.40
C GLU A 739 -4.28 8.30 -5.94
N LEU A 740 -3.19 8.67 -6.62
CA LEU A 740 -3.11 8.62 -8.08
C LEU A 740 -3.18 7.18 -8.61
N LEU A 741 -2.50 6.23 -7.95
CA LEU A 741 -2.58 4.82 -8.31
C LEU A 741 -3.99 4.26 -8.11
N THR A 742 -4.63 4.58 -6.97
CA THR A 742 -6.00 4.17 -6.70
C THR A 742 -6.96 4.74 -7.75
N ALA A 743 -6.84 6.02 -8.09
CA ALA A 743 -7.63 6.63 -9.16
C ALA A 743 -7.39 5.99 -10.53
N LYS A 744 -6.17 5.51 -10.82
CA LYS A 744 -5.83 4.85 -12.07
C LYS A 744 -6.46 3.45 -12.18
N TYR A 745 -6.33 2.62 -11.13
CA TYR A 745 -6.71 1.20 -11.19
C TYR A 745 -8.18 0.96 -10.83
N TRP A 746 -8.79 1.77 -9.95
CA TRP A 746 -10.22 1.70 -9.61
C TRP A 746 -11.06 2.74 -10.37
N ASN A 747 -10.70 3.00 -11.62
CA ASN A 747 -11.40 3.97 -12.46
C ASN A 747 -12.66 3.37 -13.08
N ASN A 748 -13.79 4.02 -12.85
CA ASN A 748 -15.08 3.64 -13.41
C ASN A 748 -15.18 3.81 -14.94
N SER A 749 -14.24 4.50 -15.59
CA SER A 749 -14.26 4.71 -17.04
C SER A 749 -14.17 3.39 -17.86
N LEU A 750 -13.63 2.32 -17.25
CA LEU A 750 -13.58 0.98 -17.86
C LEU A 750 -14.92 0.25 -17.85
N LYS A 751 -15.89 0.73 -17.09
CA LYS A 751 -17.22 0.15 -16.92
C LYS A 751 -18.07 0.24 -18.21
N GLY A 752 -17.72 1.17 -19.09
CA GLY A 752 -18.51 1.45 -20.29
C GLY A 752 -19.84 2.10 -19.95
N TYR A 753 -20.78 2.05 -20.90
CA TYR A 753 -22.14 2.53 -20.69
C TYR A 753 -22.95 1.49 -19.90
N CYS A 754 -23.32 1.82 -18.66
CA CYS A 754 -24.19 0.97 -17.86
C CYS A 754 -25.66 1.34 -18.12
N PRO A 755 -26.52 0.40 -18.54
CA PRO A 755 -27.93 0.68 -18.81
C PRO A 755 -28.69 1.23 -17.60
N ASN A 756 -28.15 1.02 -16.39
CA ASN A 756 -28.75 1.44 -15.11
C ASN A 756 -27.98 2.57 -14.42
N SER A 757 -27.05 3.26 -15.11
CA SER A 757 -26.39 4.42 -14.54
C SER A 757 -27.40 5.56 -14.35
N ASP A 758 -27.28 6.26 -13.22
CA ASP A 758 -28.16 7.33 -12.72
C ASP A 758 -28.35 8.57 -13.61
N GLU A 759 -27.99 8.53 -14.87
CA GLU A 759 -28.40 9.55 -15.84
C GLU A 759 -29.89 9.36 -16.08
N SER A 760 -30.60 10.38 -15.73
CA SER A 760 -32.03 10.57 -15.81
C SER A 760 -32.64 10.12 -17.17
N GLU A 761 -32.72 8.82 -17.40
CA GLU A 761 -33.63 8.30 -18.40
C GLU A 761 -35.03 8.60 -17.88
N GLY A 762 -35.75 9.39 -18.64
CA GLY A 762 -37.15 9.75 -18.39
C GLY A 762 -38.00 8.50 -18.19
N ILE A 763 -39.21 8.66 -17.70
CA ILE A 763 -40.15 7.54 -17.46
C ILE A 763 -40.30 6.73 -18.74
N THR A 764 -39.96 5.45 -18.70
CA THR A 764 -39.98 4.53 -19.86
C THR A 764 -41.42 4.17 -20.23
N LEU A 765 -41.65 3.81 -21.51
CA LEU A 765 -42.94 3.32 -21.99
C LEU A 765 -43.44 2.09 -21.20
N GLU A 766 -42.47 1.27 -20.68
CA GLU A 766 -42.81 0.11 -19.87
C GLU A 766 -43.47 0.46 -18.53
N SER A 767 -43.10 1.59 -17.93
CA SER A 767 -43.70 2.05 -16.66
C SER A 767 -45.08 2.68 -16.83
N LEU A 768 -45.39 3.26 -18.02
CA LEU A 768 -46.65 3.90 -18.34
C LEU A 768 -47.51 3.12 -19.33
N GLY A 769 -47.03 1.98 -19.83
CA GLY A 769 -47.75 1.18 -20.84
C GLY A 769 -49.15 0.79 -20.42
N GLY A 770 -49.39 0.54 -19.13
CA GLY A 770 -50.70 0.22 -18.58
C GLY A 770 -51.72 1.34 -18.79
N VAL A 771 -51.31 2.64 -18.82
CA VAL A 771 -52.21 3.75 -19.07
C VAL A 771 -52.70 3.72 -20.50
N PHE A 772 -51.81 3.44 -21.46
CA PHE A 772 -52.14 3.32 -22.87
C PHE A 772 -53.04 2.08 -23.14
N ILE A 773 -52.80 0.96 -22.47
CA ILE A 773 -53.64 -0.24 -22.55
C ILE A 773 -55.03 0.06 -21.99
N ALA A 774 -55.12 0.77 -20.85
CA ALA A 774 -56.42 1.16 -20.30
C ALA A 774 -57.22 2.09 -21.21
N THR A 775 -56.54 3.03 -21.91
CA THR A 775 -57.22 3.87 -22.93
C THR A 775 -57.70 3.08 -24.14
N LEU A 776 -56.91 2.12 -24.65
CA LEU A 776 -57.33 1.25 -25.74
C LEU A 776 -58.49 0.36 -25.31
N PHE A 777 -58.49 -0.16 -24.08
CA PHE A 777 -59.63 -0.90 -23.51
C PHE A 777 -60.88 -0.04 -23.45
N GLY A 778 -60.77 1.24 -23.00
CA GLY A 778 -61.85 2.17 -22.98
C GLY A 778 -62.45 2.46 -24.36
N LEU A 779 -61.61 2.63 -25.39
CA LEU A 779 -62.02 2.77 -26.78
C LEU A 779 -62.77 1.51 -27.27
N GLY A 780 -62.26 0.34 -26.98
CA GLY A 780 -62.93 -0.95 -27.28
C GLY A 780 -64.33 -1.04 -26.63
N LEU A 781 -64.42 -0.68 -25.34
CA LEU A 781 -65.68 -0.67 -24.60
C LEU A 781 -66.68 0.33 -25.22
N ALA A 782 -66.23 1.50 -25.63
CA ALA A 782 -67.03 2.50 -26.35
C ALA A 782 -67.64 1.94 -27.66
N MET A 783 -66.85 1.20 -28.42
CA MET A 783 -67.33 0.53 -29.66
C MET A 783 -68.33 -0.57 -29.37
N ILE A 784 -68.15 -1.35 -28.29
CA ILE A 784 -69.10 -2.38 -27.85
C ILE A 784 -70.42 -1.73 -27.43
N THR A 785 -70.36 -0.61 -26.64
CA THR A 785 -71.56 0.11 -26.25
C THR A 785 -72.31 0.71 -27.44
N LEU A 786 -71.60 1.24 -28.43
CA LEU A 786 -72.18 1.73 -29.67
C LEU A 786 -72.95 0.61 -30.41
N VAL A 787 -72.33 -0.56 -30.57
CA VAL A 787 -73.00 -1.73 -31.14
C VAL A 787 -74.25 -2.14 -30.36
N GLY A 788 -74.14 -2.14 -29.03
CA GLY A 788 -75.29 -2.36 -28.13
C GLY A 788 -76.43 -1.35 -28.33
N GLU A 789 -76.10 -0.07 -28.45
CA GLU A 789 -77.06 0.99 -28.72
C GLU A 789 -77.76 0.84 -30.08
N VAL A 790 -76.97 0.52 -31.11
CA VAL A 790 -77.55 0.32 -32.46
C VAL A 790 -78.49 -0.92 -32.50
N ILE A 791 -78.09 -2.00 -31.79
CA ILE A 791 -78.94 -3.22 -31.68
C ILE A 791 -80.22 -2.92 -30.90
N TYR A 792 -80.09 -2.18 -29.76
CA TYR A 792 -81.23 -1.79 -28.93
C TYR A 792 -82.19 -0.91 -29.71
N HIS A 793 -81.68 0.11 -30.43
CA HIS A 793 -82.45 0.99 -31.26
C HIS A 793 -83.18 0.23 -32.37
N LYS A 794 -82.51 -0.66 -33.08
CA LYS A 794 -83.13 -1.51 -34.11
C LYS A 794 -84.24 -2.41 -33.55
N ARG A 795 -84.03 -3.03 -32.37
CA ARG A 795 -85.01 -3.84 -31.66
C ARG A 795 -86.21 -3.03 -31.18
N ARG A 796 -86.00 -1.76 -30.77
CA ARG A 796 -87.05 -0.82 -30.33
C ARG A 796 -87.83 -0.29 -31.52
N ALA A 797 -87.19 -0.02 -32.64
CA ALA A 797 -87.84 0.36 -33.88
C ALA A 797 -88.78 -0.71 -34.48
N GLN A 798 -88.40 -1.97 -34.32
CA GLN A 798 -89.25 -3.12 -34.70
C GLN A 798 -90.51 -3.34 -33.85
N LYS A 799 -90.56 -2.77 -32.63
CA LYS A 799 -91.68 -2.91 -31.68
C LYS A 799 -92.66 -1.68 -31.69
N ARG A 800 -92.49 -0.73 -32.65
CA ARG A 800 -93.46 0.34 -32.86
C ARG A 800 -94.49 -0.11 -33.85
N PRO A 801 -95.80 -0.05 -33.52
CA PRO A 801 -96.89 -0.37 -34.47
C PRO A 801 -96.84 0.65 -35.67
N PRO A 802 -97.30 0.23 -36.92
CA PRO A 802 -97.25 1.08 -38.09
C PRO A 802 -98.15 2.32 -37.85
N VAL A 803 -97.54 3.51 -37.97
CA VAL A 803 -98.31 4.79 -38.06
C VAL A 803 -98.93 4.88 -39.46
N LEU A 804 -100.25 4.92 -39.51
CA LEU A 804 -101.03 5.14 -40.67
C LEU A 804 -100.49 6.30 -41.48
N GLN A 805 -100.17 6.03 -42.79
CA GLN A 805 -99.86 6.99 -43.80
C GLN A 805 -101.16 7.80 -44.16
N VAL A 806 -101.20 9.10 -43.90
CA VAL A 806 -102.17 10.02 -44.47
C VAL A 806 -101.59 10.45 -45.85
N LYS A 807 -102.31 10.17 -46.90
CA LYS A 807 -102.01 10.54 -48.27
C LYS A 807 -101.96 12.07 -48.47
N PRO A 808 -101.09 12.63 -49.31
CA PRO A 808 -101.19 14.07 -49.63
C PRO A 808 -102.30 14.35 -50.60
N MET A 809 -103.01 15.37 -50.39
CA MET A 809 -103.93 15.92 -51.34
C MET A 809 -103.24 17.08 -52.06
N ASP A 810 -103.24 17.03 -53.41
CA ASP A 810 -102.85 18.13 -54.29
C ASP A 810 -103.83 19.34 -54.13
N ASP A 811 -103.35 20.57 -54.28
CA ASP A 811 -103.71 21.52 -55.20
C ASP A 811 -103.21 22.92 -54.97
N ASP A 812 -102.71 23.43 -56.03
CA ASP A 812 -102.61 24.76 -56.57
C ASP A 812 -103.36 25.89 -55.85
N ALA A 813 -102.76 27.03 -55.65
CA ALA A 813 -103.12 28.31 -56.18
C ALA A 813 -102.44 29.50 -55.40
N ILE A 814 -101.67 30.21 -56.13
CA ILE A 814 -101.66 31.71 -56.29
C ILE A 814 -101.01 32.58 -55.20
N VAL A 815 -99.93 33.15 -55.65
CA VAL A 815 -99.56 34.59 -55.69
C VAL A 815 -99.36 35.40 -54.39
N GLY A 816 -98.17 35.87 -54.27
CA GLY A 816 -98.06 37.25 -53.91
C GLY A 816 -97.25 37.68 -52.73
N LEU A 817 -96.19 38.29 -53.05
CA LEU A 817 -95.52 39.40 -52.43
C LEU A 817 -94.66 39.29 -51.18
N SER A 818 -93.56 39.87 -51.45
CA SER A 818 -92.67 40.67 -50.58
C SER A 818 -91.64 40.02 -49.71
N THR A 819 -90.44 40.20 -50.11
CA THR A 819 -89.20 40.12 -49.37
C THR A 819 -89.18 41.00 -48.15
N PRO A 820 -88.50 40.56 -47.08
CA PRO A 820 -87.85 41.45 -46.12
C PRO A 820 -86.40 41.06 -45.92
N PRO A 821 -85.68 41.90 -45.22
CA PRO A 821 -84.32 42.25 -45.55
C PRO A 821 -83.26 41.36 -44.91
N THR A 822 -82.14 41.17 -45.58
CA THR A 822 -80.86 40.65 -45.13
C THR A 822 -80.31 41.39 -43.90
N ILE A 823 -80.13 40.70 -42.83
CA ILE A 823 -79.26 41.13 -41.73
C ILE A 823 -77.96 40.38 -41.87
N SER A 824 -76.91 41.14 -42.25
CA SER A 824 -75.50 40.69 -42.28
C SER A 824 -75.01 40.51 -40.86
N ALA A 825 -74.72 39.26 -40.49
CA ALA A 825 -74.00 38.92 -39.31
C ALA A 825 -72.48 39.00 -39.60
N LYS A 826 -71.85 39.98 -38.96
CA LYS A 826 -70.37 40.07 -38.94
C LYS A 826 -69.78 38.88 -38.23
N ILE A 827 -69.02 38.09 -38.97
CA ILE A 827 -68.18 37.05 -38.44
C ILE A 827 -66.92 37.69 -37.85
N HIS A 828 -66.74 37.64 -36.53
CA HIS A 828 -65.46 37.92 -35.85
C HIS A 828 -64.49 36.80 -36.12
N PRO A 829 -63.25 37.09 -36.53
CA PRO A 829 -62.26 36.06 -36.70
C PRO A 829 -61.71 35.57 -35.33
N SER A 830 -61.54 34.27 -35.21
CA SER A 830 -60.94 33.63 -34.09
C SER A 830 -59.45 34.04 -33.93
N PRO A 831 -58.89 34.07 -32.73
CA PRO A 831 -57.52 34.50 -32.49
C PRO A 831 -56.54 33.46 -33.06
N PRO A 832 -55.33 33.88 -33.51
CA PRO A 832 -54.39 33.03 -34.18
C PRO A 832 -53.67 32.07 -33.18
N THR A 833 -53.43 30.87 -33.62
CA THR A 833 -52.68 29.83 -32.94
C THR A 833 -51.24 30.27 -32.79
N TYR A 834 -50.64 29.86 -31.70
CA TYR A 834 -49.28 30.17 -31.19
C TYR A 834 -48.12 29.90 -32.19
N ALA A 835 -48.35 29.26 -33.30
CA ALA A 835 -47.34 28.91 -34.32
C ALA A 835 -47.02 30.09 -35.31
N GLU A 836 -47.77 31.15 -35.36
CA GLU A 836 -47.52 32.27 -36.32
C GLU A 836 -46.75 33.46 -35.72
N THR A 837 -46.55 33.50 -34.37
CA THR A 837 -45.83 34.59 -33.71
C THR A 837 -44.29 34.44 -33.73
N VAL A 838 -43.79 33.25 -34.08
CA VAL A 838 -42.32 33.00 -34.08
C VAL A 838 -41.67 33.28 -35.46
N LYS A 839 -42.45 33.51 -36.53
CA LYS A 839 -41.89 33.76 -37.88
C LYS A 839 -41.72 35.22 -38.27
N ARG A 840 -42.06 36.21 -37.41
CA ARG A 840 -41.96 37.63 -37.75
C ARG A 840 -40.76 38.40 -37.20
N ASP A 841 -39.93 37.78 -36.33
CA ASP A 841 -38.79 38.48 -35.70
C ASP A 841 -37.41 38.19 -36.33
N THR A 842 -37.37 37.56 -37.49
CA THR A 842 -36.10 37.25 -38.17
C THR A 842 -35.88 37.95 -39.51
N ALA A 843 -36.42 39.10 -39.71
CA ALA A 843 -36.12 39.90 -40.89
C ALA A 843 -36.14 41.41 -40.58
N LYS A 844 -35.03 41.96 -40.13
CA LYS A 844 -34.35 43.21 -40.41
C LYS A 844 -33.44 43.69 -39.31
N GLY A 845 -32.17 43.86 -39.68
CA GLY A 845 -31.26 44.64 -38.88
C GLY A 845 -29.78 44.36 -39.20
N LYS A 846 -29.36 44.72 -40.43
CA LYS A 846 -27.96 45.00 -40.70
C LYS A 846 -27.53 46.33 -40.11
N GLY A 847 -26.36 46.29 -39.40
CA GLY A 847 -25.48 47.48 -39.42
C GLY A 847 -25.16 48.04 -38.05
N LYS A 848 -24.01 47.86 -37.56
CA LYS A 848 -22.86 48.74 -37.35
C LYS A 848 -22.00 48.35 -36.12
N LYS A 849 -20.73 48.26 -36.39
CA LYS A 849 -19.64 48.18 -35.43
C LYS A 849 -19.64 49.34 -34.44
N GLY A 850 -19.39 49.06 -33.16
CA GLY A 850 -19.09 50.02 -32.14
C GLY A 850 -18.43 49.35 -30.97
N LYS A 851 -17.09 49.60 -30.86
CA LYS A 851 -16.21 49.26 -29.79
C LYS A 851 -16.49 50.25 -28.65
N VAL A 852 -16.75 49.84 -27.41
CA VAL A 852 -16.32 50.59 -26.21
C VAL A 852 -16.24 49.62 -25.00
N THR A 853 -15.20 49.84 -24.25
CA THR A 853 -14.67 49.20 -23.04
C THR A 853 -15.41 49.63 -21.77
N LEU A 854 -15.17 48.73 -20.77
CA LEU A 854 -15.09 48.99 -19.31
C LEU A 854 -16.36 49.45 -18.52
N GLY A 855 -16.49 48.71 -17.43
CA GLY A 855 -17.18 49.17 -16.24
C GLY A 855 -17.80 48.00 -15.47
N GLY A 856 -17.13 47.61 -14.39
CA GLY A 856 -17.61 46.65 -13.43
C GLY A 856 -18.86 47.13 -12.69
N ASP A 857 -19.52 46.19 -12.13
CA ASP A 857 -19.93 46.26 -10.72
C ASP A 857 -20.53 44.92 -10.27
N THR A 858 -20.02 44.52 -9.18
CA THR A 858 -20.41 43.50 -8.23
C THR A 858 -21.91 43.46 -7.92
N PHE A 859 -22.48 42.26 -7.91
CA PHE A 859 -23.56 41.93 -7.01
C PHE A 859 -23.36 40.52 -6.44
N MET A 860 -23.05 40.47 -5.14
CA MET A 860 -23.11 39.25 -4.30
C MET A 860 -24.56 38.90 -4.00
N PRO A 861 -24.91 37.63 -3.93
CA PRO A 861 -26.04 37.21 -3.11
C PRO A 861 -25.56 36.63 -1.76
N ALA A 862 -26.36 36.97 -0.77
CA ALA A 862 -26.18 36.82 0.65
C ALA A 862 -25.90 35.42 1.18
N ASN A 863 -25.01 35.39 2.17
CA ASN A 863 -24.74 34.35 3.14
C ASN A 863 -25.99 33.60 3.65
N ARG A 864 -25.94 32.29 3.54
CA ARG A 864 -26.63 31.38 4.46
C ARG A 864 -25.59 30.77 5.40
N LYS A 865 -25.69 31.18 6.66
CA LYS A 865 -24.88 30.67 7.78
C LYS A 865 -25.05 29.14 7.89
N GLN A 866 -23.95 28.40 7.73
CA GLN A 866 -23.79 27.09 8.29
C GLN A 866 -23.38 27.25 9.76
N THR A 867 -24.19 26.81 10.66
CA THR A 867 -23.91 26.66 12.09
C THR A 867 -22.97 25.46 12.26
N ASN A 868 -21.74 25.75 12.67
CA ASN A 868 -20.79 24.76 13.14
C ASN A 868 -21.28 24.10 14.43
N LEU A 869 -21.46 22.79 14.37
CA LEU A 869 -21.71 21.92 15.52
C LEU A 869 -20.37 21.34 16.00
N ASN A 870 -19.49 22.18 16.53
CA ASN A 870 -18.22 21.76 17.14
C ASN A 870 -17.86 22.63 18.34
N THR A 871 -18.79 22.78 19.29
CA THR A 871 -18.51 23.33 20.61
C THR A 871 -19.44 22.72 21.65
N LEU A 872 -19.18 21.44 21.95
CA LEU A 872 -19.75 20.81 23.16
C LEU A 872 -18.96 19.53 23.46
N PHE A 873 -17.66 19.70 23.86
CA PHE A 873 -16.93 18.76 24.69
C PHE A 873 -15.58 19.42 25.05
N ARG A 874 -15.66 20.34 25.99
CA ARG A 874 -14.48 20.77 26.75
C ARG A 874 -14.91 21.32 28.11
N ALA A 875 -15.15 20.44 29.03
CA ALA A 875 -15.07 20.73 30.48
C ALA A 875 -15.07 19.44 31.27
N GLY A 876 -14.04 19.28 32.09
CA GLY A 876 -13.99 18.28 33.16
C GLY A 876 -12.95 17.21 32.97
N GLY A 877 -11.80 17.43 33.55
CA GLY A 877 -11.30 16.95 34.77
C GLY A 877 -9.94 16.33 34.65
N ASN A 878 -8.92 17.01 35.14
CA ASN A 878 -7.65 16.43 35.60
C ASN A 878 -7.91 15.26 36.57
N VAL A 879 -7.21 14.17 36.37
CA VAL A 879 -6.73 13.31 37.47
C VAL A 879 -5.34 12.82 37.10
N ASP A 880 -4.38 13.32 37.87
CA ASP A 880 -3.05 12.73 38.09
C ASP A 880 -3.17 11.32 38.61
N MET A 881 -2.26 10.46 38.23
CA MET A 881 -1.55 9.45 39.06
C MET A 881 -0.66 8.64 38.16
N LEU A 882 0.69 8.78 38.31
CA LEU A 882 1.59 7.95 39.11
C LEU A 882 1.48 6.42 38.85
N GLU A 883 2.42 5.91 38.18
CA GLU A 883 3.54 4.95 38.22
C GLU A 883 3.87 4.41 36.82
#